data_314456a88c180c431ccff1bc9fb3ca9a
#
_entry.id   314456a88c180c431ccff1bc9fb3ca9a
#
_cell.length_a   1.000
_cell.length_b   1.000
_cell.length_c   1.000
_cell.angle_alpha   90.00
_cell.angle_beta   90.00
_cell.angle_gamma   90.00
#
_symmetry.space_group_name_H-M   'P 1'
#
loop_
_entity.id
_entity.type
_entity.pdbx_description
1 polymer ?
#
loop_
_entity_poly.entity_id
_entity_poly.type
_entity_poly.pdbx_seq_one_letter_code
_entity_poly.pdbx_strand_id
1 'polypeptide(L)'
;MKATKGARKLTSILLALSMAASMLITCASAAPSGIQLDLVYPEDVPQESVTVTVYQGYPTSYSNAAAQLEEMEALTPAEDGSLVLPEAGTYSCWVRGDGFYNVCQLFNVTEADAAAGVKELTLKTSRMAYNGYEPSSPDLADVPDGYSQPSDAVIMLWPDEILANFTTSSLKGFSEFKTPFFTNERAQHEFTSQDEMMAFLTEKSAACGDMYTYILGSTPAYHFQMPIAVFTQTDLSSASTLEQAGELVRANGKLNIWIQCQIHPNEPAAGEGALALIDDLTGSYGEQVLKDANILVIPRINPDGSYLFTRTTYQGFDMNRDHMALKAPELAYLHTAYRYFMPEVVADGHEFGFYGVEDGYMRNADDLEVTPASSLNNSAAVNKLAEEVVDAVHVNTTEAGLRTYHYGFTVNNPIGRAYYGLYNSISILIETRGISGGSQNFARRVFSQQQTTHSIIDASIANASEIKSTVAAARAEVIEKGASYREDDVVVLHQTASGKTMSPRELTRYQFSLDGVGETKTSAAALSMNDTVVRSRTRPTAYVIPKDIPNLDKILYILDNQGAEYYELAPSSSAELAQYFYEDAYTYNERELGFTAGLRDVQTVTFEQGAYVIPMDQVAGNVIAMTMEPDVNDSNGYDGTLVQYGIVTYDETAKDFPLYRYIGDDPRTTLVSTEPDTTEPDTTEPDTTEPDTTEPDTTEPDTTEPDTTEPDTTEPDTTKPAAGTYTVKTGDCLWNIARSELGSGSRWEEIYQLNRDSIRNPNQIQVGQVLVLPGK
;
A
#
# COMPACT_ATOMS: atom_id res chain seq x y z
N MET A 1 5.19 38.34 -13.95
CA MET A 1 6.59 38.79 -14.12
C MET A 1 7.42 37.51 -14.27
N LYS A 2 7.95 37.27 -15.45
CA LYS A 2 8.70 36.06 -15.80
C LYS A 2 10.02 36.06 -15.04
N ALA A 3 10.29 35.03 -14.25
CA ALA A 3 11.59 34.74 -13.71
C ALA A 3 12.21 33.61 -14.58
N THR A 4 13.31 33.92 -15.20
CA THR A 4 14.08 33.11 -16.11
C THR A 4 14.80 31.96 -15.38
N LYS A 5 14.59 30.73 -15.80
CA LYS A 5 15.38 29.55 -15.44
C LYS A 5 16.82 29.73 -15.95
N GLY A 6 17.74 29.91 -15.01
CA GLY A 6 19.18 29.85 -15.31
C GLY A 6 19.64 28.40 -15.28
N ALA A 7 19.94 27.85 -16.45
CA ALA A 7 20.66 26.60 -16.57
C ALA A 7 22.05 26.70 -15.89
N ARG A 8 22.22 26.01 -14.77
CA ARG A 8 23.57 25.77 -14.23
C ARG A 8 24.17 24.60 -15.01
N LYS A 9 25.05 24.91 -15.94
CA LYS A 9 25.99 23.93 -16.48
C LYS A 9 26.93 23.51 -15.34
N LEU A 10 26.79 22.26 -14.89
CA LEU A 10 27.84 21.60 -14.14
C LEU A 10 29.06 21.47 -15.05
N THR A 11 30.12 22.16 -14.69
CA THR A 11 31.43 21.94 -15.29
C THR A 11 32.08 20.79 -14.52
N SER A 12 31.92 19.58 -15.05
CA SER A 12 32.63 18.40 -14.56
C SER A 12 34.12 18.62 -14.77
N ILE A 13 34.87 18.75 -13.68
CA ILE A 13 36.33 18.62 -13.73
C ILE A 13 36.65 17.14 -13.75
N LEU A 14 36.85 16.59 -14.96
CA LEU A 14 37.46 15.27 -15.13
C LEU A 14 38.93 15.36 -14.69
N LEU A 15 39.26 14.79 -13.53
CA LEU A 15 40.64 14.40 -13.23
C LEU A 15 40.87 13.01 -13.82
N ALA A 16 41.44 12.94 -15.02
CA ALA A 16 41.96 11.71 -15.59
C ALA A 16 43.28 11.36 -14.87
N LEU A 17 43.26 10.34 -14.03
CA LEU A 17 44.48 9.69 -13.56
C LEU A 17 45.03 8.79 -14.67
N SER A 18 46.04 9.27 -15.39
CA SER A 18 46.87 8.43 -16.26
C SER A 18 47.98 7.79 -15.45
N MET A 19 47.95 6.48 -15.28
CA MET A 19 49.13 5.74 -14.77
C MET A 19 50.28 5.78 -15.79
N ALA A 20 51.38 6.40 -15.43
CA ALA A 20 52.68 6.19 -16.07
C ALA A 20 53.61 5.52 -15.06
N ALA A 21 54.20 4.42 -15.51
CA ALA A 21 55.08 3.56 -14.73
C ALA A 21 56.40 4.23 -14.34
N SER A 22 56.83 3.95 -13.12
CA SER A 22 58.18 3.69 -12.63
C SER A 22 59.34 4.61 -13.06
N MET A 23 59.77 5.46 -12.14
CA MET A 23 61.20 5.68 -11.88
C MET A 23 61.42 5.92 -10.38
N LEU A 24 62.13 4.99 -9.75
CA LEU A 24 62.70 5.22 -8.41
C LEU A 24 63.60 6.46 -8.42
N ILE A 25 63.15 7.49 -7.73
CA ILE A 25 64.06 8.52 -7.19
C ILE A 25 63.75 8.56 -5.70
N THR A 26 64.66 8.01 -4.91
CA THR A 26 64.68 8.14 -3.45
C THR A 26 64.93 9.60 -3.06
N CYS A 27 63.90 10.40 -2.99
CA CYS A 27 63.88 11.56 -2.11
C CYS A 27 63.18 11.13 -0.85
N ALA A 28 63.84 11.11 0.28
CA ALA A 28 63.22 10.97 1.59
C ALA A 28 62.35 12.24 1.82
N SER A 29 61.17 12.23 1.32
CA SER A 29 60.10 13.11 1.81
C SER A 29 59.66 12.56 3.16
N ALA A 30 59.48 13.40 4.15
CA ALA A 30 58.87 13.01 5.40
C ALA A 30 57.58 12.23 5.08
N ALA A 31 57.38 11.03 5.66
CA ALA A 31 56.14 10.28 5.53
C ALA A 31 54.99 11.25 5.88
N PRO A 32 53.88 11.28 5.10
CA PRO A 32 52.75 12.11 5.45
C PRO A 32 52.34 11.73 6.87
N SER A 33 52.18 12.76 7.72
CA SER A 33 51.71 12.57 9.08
C SER A 33 50.21 12.23 9.03
N GLY A 34 49.88 10.96 8.89
CA GLY A 34 48.50 10.49 8.79
C GLY A 34 48.40 9.01 8.37
N ILE A 35 47.21 8.48 8.29
CA ILE A 35 46.91 7.10 7.97
C ILE A 35 46.49 7.03 6.49
N GLN A 36 47.25 6.30 5.69
CA GLN A 36 46.91 6.11 4.27
C GLN A 36 45.63 5.28 4.14
N LEU A 37 44.67 5.74 3.32
CA LEU A 37 43.46 5.01 2.98
C LEU A 37 43.67 4.31 1.62
N ASP A 38 43.63 2.99 1.67
CA ASP A 38 43.69 2.14 0.49
C ASP A 38 42.29 1.65 0.14
N LEU A 39 41.73 2.09 -1.01
CA LEU A 39 40.40 1.72 -1.50
C LEU A 39 40.49 0.45 -2.36
N VAL A 40 39.72 -0.57 -1.98
CA VAL A 40 39.54 -1.80 -2.73
C VAL A 40 38.20 -1.78 -3.42
N TYR A 41 38.19 -1.82 -4.75
CA TYR A 41 37.00 -1.83 -5.58
C TYR A 41 36.47 -3.25 -5.76
N PRO A 42 35.14 -3.48 -5.79
CA PRO A 42 34.58 -4.78 -6.14
C PRO A 42 35.06 -5.23 -7.53
N GLU A 43 35.26 -6.54 -7.71
CA GLU A 43 35.82 -7.12 -8.97
C GLU A 43 34.98 -6.78 -10.21
N ASP A 44 33.65 -6.65 -10.05
CA ASP A 44 32.67 -6.36 -11.11
C ASP A 44 32.38 -4.86 -11.30
N VAL A 45 33.08 -3.97 -10.58
CA VAL A 45 32.90 -2.51 -10.64
C VAL A 45 34.18 -1.85 -11.12
N PRO A 46 34.26 -1.40 -12.39
CA PRO A 46 35.41 -0.66 -12.89
C PRO A 46 35.61 0.63 -12.09
N GLN A 47 36.83 0.90 -11.69
CA GLN A 47 37.19 2.10 -10.87
C GLN A 47 36.71 3.41 -11.50
N GLU A 48 36.75 3.47 -12.83
CA GLU A 48 36.31 4.64 -13.61
C GLU A 48 34.79 4.82 -13.66
N SER A 49 34.02 3.82 -13.29
CA SER A 49 32.55 3.88 -13.29
C SER A 49 31.97 4.53 -12.04
N VAL A 50 32.78 4.75 -11.00
CA VAL A 50 32.32 5.33 -9.74
C VAL A 50 33.19 6.50 -9.29
N THR A 51 32.55 7.48 -8.67
CA THR A 51 33.24 8.59 -7.98
C THR A 51 33.15 8.35 -6.48
N VAL A 52 34.30 8.46 -5.81
CA VAL A 52 34.44 8.27 -4.37
C VAL A 52 34.86 9.57 -3.71
N THR A 53 34.11 10.01 -2.69
CA THR A 53 34.42 11.16 -1.87
C THR A 53 34.46 10.75 -0.40
N VAL A 54 35.53 11.07 0.32
CA VAL A 54 35.72 10.68 1.73
C VAL A 54 35.60 11.89 2.64
N TYR A 55 34.95 11.70 3.79
CA TYR A 55 34.73 12.75 4.79
C TYR A 55 35.17 12.29 6.19
N GLN A 56 35.68 13.21 6.98
CA GLN A 56 35.82 13.00 8.41
C GLN A 56 34.47 13.23 9.10
N GLY A 57 33.89 12.19 9.69
CA GLY A 57 32.54 12.21 10.21
C GLY A 57 31.49 11.57 9.27
N TYR A 58 30.23 11.79 9.52
CA TYR A 58 29.14 11.08 8.88
C TYR A 58 27.82 11.87 8.96
N PRO A 59 26.85 11.65 8.04
CA PRO A 59 25.48 12.14 8.20
C PRO A 59 24.80 11.56 9.44
N THR A 60 23.86 12.28 10.03
CA THR A 60 23.13 11.80 11.23
C THR A 60 21.79 11.14 10.92
N SER A 61 21.27 11.33 9.71
CA SER A 61 19.99 10.78 9.27
C SER A 61 20.03 10.42 7.78
N TYR A 62 19.34 9.34 7.42
CA TYR A 62 19.23 8.92 6.03
C TYR A 62 18.34 9.86 5.20
N SER A 63 17.33 10.48 5.81
CA SER A 63 16.33 11.29 5.09
C SER A 63 16.89 12.57 4.46
N ASN A 64 18.04 13.04 4.94
CA ASN A 64 18.74 14.21 4.42
C ASN A 64 20.26 13.97 4.25
N ALA A 65 20.65 12.70 4.08
CA ALA A 65 22.07 12.33 3.99
C ALA A 65 22.79 13.02 2.84
N ALA A 66 22.18 13.10 1.66
CA ALA A 66 22.77 13.79 0.51
C ALA A 66 23.06 15.25 0.81
N ALA A 67 22.11 15.98 1.39
CA ALA A 67 22.30 17.39 1.75
C ALA A 67 23.40 17.57 2.81
N GLN A 68 23.44 16.68 3.82
CA GLN A 68 24.50 16.72 4.83
C GLN A 68 25.89 16.44 4.23
N LEU A 69 26.00 15.46 3.32
CA LEU A 69 27.26 15.14 2.63
C LEU A 69 27.74 16.29 1.72
N GLU A 70 26.80 17.00 1.08
CA GLU A 70 27.14 18.20 0.28
C GLU A 70 27.66 19.38 1.12
N GLU A 71 27.23 19.48 2.38
CA GLU A 71 27.66 20.49 3.33
C GLU A 71 28.97 20.13 4.07
N MET A 72 29.33 18.83 4.11
CA MET A 72 30.54 18.36 4.77
C MET A 72 31.80 18.67 3.95
N GLU A 73 32.91 18.97 4.65
CA GLU A 73 34.22 19.19 4.01
C GLU A 73 34.85 17.84 3.61
N ALA A 74 35.02 17.64 2.30
CA ALA A 74 35.67 16.47 1.76
C ALA A 74 37.18 16.46 2.02
N LEU A 75 37.71 15.28 2.32
CA LEU A 75 39.17 15.12 2.40
C LEU A 75 39.80 15.30 1.02
N THR A 76 40.81 16.17 0.94
CA THR A 76 41.52 16.45 -0.31
C THR A 76 42.62 15.40 -0.53
N PRO A 77 42.65 14.71 -1.68
CA PRO A 77 43.75 13.81 -2.02
C PRO A 77 45.09 14.57 -2.04
N ALA A 78 46.14 13.88 -1.65
CA ALA A 78 47.51 14.40 -1.78
C ALA A 78 47.91 14.60 -3.26
N GLU A 79 49.07 15.25 -3.54
CA GLU A 79 49.52 15.52 -4.91
C GLU A 79 49.74 14.24 -5.76
N ASP A 80 49.98 13.11 -5.11
CA ASP A 80 50.13 11.79 -5.74
C ASP A 80 48.81 11.03 -5.90
N GLY A 81 47.67 11.65 -5.48
CA GLY A 81 46.36 11.08 -5.55
C GLY A 81 45.99 10.16 -4.35
N SER A 82 46.90 9.99 -3.38
CA SER A 82 46.63 9.22 -2.17
C SER A 82 45.67 9.98 -1.23
N LEU A 83 44.80 9.25 -0.54
CA LEU A 83 43.95 9.76 0.53
C LEU A 83 44.63 9.51 1.88
N VAL A 84 44.77 10.57 2.69
CA VAL A 84 45.37 10.49 4.01
C VAL A 84 44.36 10.89 5.06
N LEU A 85 44.06 9.99 5.99
CA LEU A 85 43.17 10.21 7.13
C LEU A 85 43.99 10.84 8.28
N PRO A 86 43.50 11.93 8.92
CA PRO A 86 44.28 12.65 9.92
C PRO A 86 44.46 11.87 11.23
N GLU A 87 43.51 11.11 11.68
CA GLU A 87 43.48 10.42 12.98
C GLU A 87 42.59 9.20 13.01
N ALA A 88 42.59 8.44 14.11
CA ALA A 88 41.60 7.40 14.36
C ALA A 88 40.21 8.01 14.60
N GLY A 89 39.15 7.33 14.15
CA GLY A 89 37.79 7.83 14.26
C GLY A 89 36.83 7.22 13.25
N THR A 90 35.58 7.69 13.22
CA THR A 90 34.59 7.26 12.24
C THR A 90 34.54 8.21 11.06
N TYR A 91 34.59 7.65 9.87
CA TYR A 91 34.59 8.32 8.59
C TYR A 91 33.45 7.86 7.73
N SER A 92 33.13 8.61 6.69
CA SER A 92 32.19 8.21 5.66
C SER A 92 32.79 8.34 4.26
N CYS A 93 32.33 7.46 3.39
CA CYS A 93 32.76 7.39 2.00
C CYS A 93 31.50 7.43 1.12
N TRP A 94 31.35 8.48 0.30
CA TRP A 94 30.22 8.64 -0.63
C TRP A 94 30.61 8.13 -2.01
N VAL A 95 29.96 7.01 -2.41
CA VAL A 95 30.17 6.34 -3.69
C VAL A 95 29.01 6.66 -4.62
N ARG A 96 29.30 7.13 -5.83
CA ARG A 96 28.30 7.53 -6.85
C ARG A 96 28.76 7.05 -8.22
N GLY A 97 27.82 6.66 -9.07
CA GLY A 97 28.12 6.24 -10.45
C GLY A 97 26.86 5.97 -11.26
N ASP A 98 26.99 5.99 -12.57
CA ASP A 98 25.88 5.67 -13.46
C ASP A 98 25.49 4.19 -13.32
N GLY A 99 24.20 3.91 -13.14
CA GLY A 99 23.69 2.55 -12.93
C GLY A 99 23.78 2.04 -11.47
N PHE A 100 24.24 2.91 -10.54
CA PHE A 100 24.31 2.60 -9.12
C PHE A 100 23.48 3.59 -8.31
N TYR A 101 22.89 3.11 -7.21
CA TYR A 101 22.38 4.02 -6.17
C TYR A 101 23.53 4.76 -5.51
N ASN A 102 23.24 5.96 -4.99
CA ASN A 102 24.19 6.67 -4.15
C ASN A 102 24.39 5.89 -2.85
N VAL A 103 25.64 5.60 -2.49
CA VAL A 103 26.00 4.85 -1.27
C VAL A 103 26.88 5.72 -0.37
N CYS A 104 26.49 5.88 0.89
CA CYS A 104 27.33 6.42 1.94
C CYS A 104 27.76 5.29 2.88
N GLN A 105 28.99 4.82 2.76
CA GLN A 105 29.56 3.76 3.59
C GLN A 105 30.31 4.38 4.77
N LEU A 106 29.88 4.08 5.98
CA LEU A 106 30.63 4.42 7.18
C LEU A 106 31.70 3.36 7.46
N PHE A 107 32.85 3.81 7.97
CA PHE A 107 33.91 2.93 8.38
C PHE A 107 34.70 3.49 9.57
N ASN A 108 35.23 2.62 10.38
CA ASN A 108 36.06 2.97 11.52
C ASN A 108 37.54 2.86 11.21
N VAL A 109 38.30 3.85 11.62
CA VAL A 109 39.75 3.83 11.65
C VAL A 109 40.17 3.67 13.10
N THR A 110 40.76 2.52 13.40
CA THR A 110 41.16 2.19 14.77
C THR A 110 42.53 2.71 15.14
N GLU A 111 42.87 2.71 16.44
CA GLU A 111 44.22 3.00 16.92
C GLU A 111 45.27 2.01 16.33
N ALA A 112 44.84 0.80 16.01
CA ALA A 112 45.71 -0.20 15.35
C ALA A 112 45.99 0.20 13.89
N ASP A 113 45.01 0.70 13.14
CA ASP A 113 45.19 1.23 11.79
C ASP A 113 46.11 2.45 11.84
N ALA A 114 45.91 3.33 12.83
CA ALA A 114 46.77 4.49 13.06
C ALA A 114 48.23 4.09 13.37
N ALA A 115 48.44 3.05 14.19
CA ALA A 115 49.76 2.53 14.47
C ALA A 115 50.42 1.83 13.27
N ALA A 116 49.59 1.21 12.41
CA ALA A 116 50.04 0.60 11.15
C ALA A 116 50.31 1.64 10.05
N GLY A 117 49.74 2.84 10.17
CA GLY A 117 49.84 3.93 9.19
C GLY A 117 49.03 3.68 7.91
N VAL A 118 48.14 2.67 7.89
CA VAL A 118 47.30 2.33 6.75
C VAL A 118 45.96 1.78 7.18
N LYS A 119 44.91 2.15 6.43
CA LYS A 119 43.58 1.58 6.50
C LYS A 119 43.18 1.06 5.12
N GLU A 120 42.83 -0.19 5.01
CA GLU A 120 42.16 -0.76 3.82
C GLU A 120 40.65 -0.67 3.97
N LEU A 121 39.97 -0.18 2.91
CA LEU A 121 38.51 -0.10 2.85
C LEU A 121 38.03 -0.74 1.55
N THR A 122 37.31 -1.85 1.69
CA THR A 122 36.56 -2.44 0.57
C THR A 122 35.29 -1.61 0.34
N LEU A 123 35.20 -1.01 -0.85
CA LEU A 123 34.04 -0.24 -1.24
C LEU A 123 32.82 -1.14 -1.46
N LYS A 124 31.69 -0.66 -1.03
CA LYS A 124 30.38 -1.28 -1.30
C LYS A 124 29.62 -0.41 -2.28
N THR A 125 29.02 -1.04 -3.26
CA THR A 125 28.13 -0.41 -4.25
C THR A 125 26.77 -1.09 -4.21
N SER A 126 25.75 -0.41 -4.68
CA SER A 126 24.40 -0.97 -4.82
C SER A 126 23.89 -0.64 -6.23
N ARG A 127 23.64 -1.68 -7.02
CA ARG A 127 23.15 -1.51 -8.40
C ARG A 127 21.69 -1.11 -8.38
N MET A 128 21.30 -0.23 -9.30
CA MET A 128 19.88 0.13 -9.46
C MET A 128 19.04 -1.10 -9.74
N ALA A 129 17.81 -1.11 -9.21
CA ALA A 129 16.92 -2.28 -9.25
C ALA A 129 16.63 -2.79 -10.67
N TYR A 130 16.82 -1.96 -11.69
CA TYR A 130 16.49 -2.29 -13.09
C TYR A 130 17.52 -1.76 -14.08
N ASN A 131 18.78 -2.05 -13.86
CA ASN A 131 19.79 -1.69 -14.82
C ASN A 131 19.65 -2.55 -16.09
N GLY A 132 19.16 -1.93 -17.18
CA GLY A 132 19.01 -2.56 -18.50
C GLY A 132 17.60 -3.03 -18.87
N TYR A 133 16.59 -2.85 -18.00
CA TYR A 133 15.20 -3.03 -18.41
C TYR A 133 14.70 -1.73 -19.07
N GLU A 134 14.40 -1.79 -20.36
CA GLU A 134 13.71 -0.71 -21.06
C GLU A 134 12.21 -1.01 -21.02
N PRO A 135 11.39 -0.20 -20.31
CA PRO A 135 9.96 -0.40 -20.32
C PRO A 135 9.43 -0.25 -21.73
N SER A 136 8.58 -1.16 -22.14
CA SER A 136 7.99 -1.19 -23.48
C SER A 136 6.94 -0.09 -23.72
N SER A 137 6.73 0.82 -22.77
CA SER A 137 5.74 1.89 -22.89
C SER A 137 6.35 3.12 -23.57
N PRO A 138 5.84 3.52 -24.74
CA PRO A 138 6.26 4.74 -25.42
C PRO A 138 5.81 6.04 -24.73
N ASP A 139 4.94 5.97 -23.72
CA ASP A 139 4.26 7.13 -23.14
C ASP A 139 5.07 7.83 -22.02
N LEU A 140 6.26 7.30 -21.67
CA LEU A 140 7.13 7.87 -20.66
C LEU A 140 8.02 9.01 -21.15
N ALA A 141 8.04 9.30 -22.46
CA ALA A 141 8.85 10.37 -23.05
C ALA A 141 8.38 11.79 -22.66
N ASP A 142 7.11 11.93 -22.24
CA ASP A 142 6.48 13.20 -21.88
C ASP A 142 5.96 13.17 -20.43
N VAL A 143 6.83 12.79 -19.47
CA VAL A 143 6.49 12.78 -18.04
C VAL A 143 6.31 14.23 -17.55
N PRO A 144 5.12 14.62 -17.05
CA PRO A 144 4.92 15.95 -16.50
C PRO A 144 5.82 16.26 -15.31
N ASP A 145 6.12 17.54 -15.07
CA ASP A 145 6.79 17.97 -13.84
C ASP A 145 6.00 17.48 -12.61
N GLY A 146 6.67 16.78 -11.69
CA GLY A 146 6.06 16.25 -10.46
C GLY A 146 5.92 14.74 -10.41
N TYR A 147 6.20 14.02 -11.48
CA TYR A 147 6.26 12.57 -11.46
C TYR A 147 7.54 12.05 -10.82
N SER A 148 7.46 10.86 -10.23
CA SER A 148 8.61 10.23 -9.58
C SER A 148 9.70 9.91 -10.60
N GLN A 149 10.93 10.13 -10.19
CA GLN A 149 12.14 9.74 -10.92
C GLN A 149 12.82 8.59 -10.19
N PRO A 150 13.73 7.86 -10.82
CA PRO A 150 14.58 6.91 -10.12
C PRO A 150 15.17 7.53 -8.86
N SER A 151 15.19 6.78 -7.76
CA SER A 151 15.59 7.32 -6.46
C SER A 151 17.02 7.83 -6.49
N ASP A 152 17.22 9.08 -6.09
CA ASP A 152 18.52 9.67 -5.76
C ASP A 152 18.84 9.56 -4.25
N ALA A 153 18.02 8.80 -3.51
CA ALA A 153 18.23 8.54 -2.10
C ALA A 153 19.59 7.86 -1.85
N VAL A 154 20.20 8.19 -0.72
CA VAL A 154 21.49 7.62 -0.32
C VAL A 154 21.24 6.35 0.48
N ILE A 155 21.82 5.24 0.02
CA ILE A 155 21.90 4.01 0.80
C ILE A 155 22.98 4.20 1.86
N MET A 156 22.61 4.04 3.12
CA MET A 156 23.46 4.26 4.28
C MET A 156 24.00 2.93 4.81
N LEU A 157 25.31 2.75 4.76
CA LEU A 157 25.96 1.52 5.20
C LEU A 157 26.67 1.73 6.54
N TRP A 158 26.29 0.92 7.53
CA TRP A 158 26.96 0.87 8.84
C TRP A 158 28.37 0.28 8.75
N PRO A 159 29.28 0.63 9.69
CA PRO A 159 30.53 -0.07 9.85
C PRO A 159 30.31 -1.57 10.10
N ASP A 160 31.25 -2.41 9.63
CA ASP A 160 31.15 -3.86 9.73
C ASP A 160 31.04 -4.35 11.20
N GLU A 161 31.64 -3.63 12.14
CA GLU A 161 31.55 -3.91 13.57
C GLU A 161 30.11 -3.80 14.11
N ILE A 162 29.31 -2.87 13.59
CA ILE A 162 27.88 -2.76 13.92
C ILE A 162 27.13 -3.88 13.20
N LEU A 163 27.37 -4.09 11.90
CA LEU A 163 26.65 -5.08 11.10
C LEU A 163 26.81 -6.51 11.65
N ALA A 164 27.94 -6.79 12.30
CA ALA A 164 28.20 -8.07 12.95
C ALA A 164 27.16 -8.43 14.04
N ASN A 165 26.47 -7.44 14.60
CA ASN A 165 25.40 -7.66 15.58
C ASN A 165 24.05 -8.07 14.94
N PHE A 166 23.94 -7.99 13.62
CA PHE A 166 22.71 -8.25 12.86
C PHE A 166 22.84 -9.40 11.87
N THR A 167 23.70 -10.37 12.16
CA THR A 167 23.82 -11.60 11.38
C THR A 167 22.66 -12.56 11.67
N THR A 168 22.48 -13.56 10.80
CA THR A 168 21.48 -14.63 11.00
C THR A 168 21.91 -15.68 12.01
N SER A 169 23.18 -15.68 12.43
CA SER A 169 23.76 -16.71 13.33
C SER A 169 23.12 -16.75 14.73
N SER A 170 22.51 -15.67 15.17
CA SER A 170 21.79 -15.61 16.44
C SER A 170 20.30 -15.99 16.34
N LEU A 171 19.79 -16.23 15.14
CA LEU A 171 18.38 -16.53 14.90
C LEU A 171 18.11 -18.02 15.05
N LYS A 172 17.03 -18.36 15.76
CA LYS A 172 16.55 -19.73 15.89
C LYS A 172 15.53 -20.01 14.79
N GLY A 173 15.66 -21.20 14.17
CA GLY A 173 14.77 -21.59 13.08
C GLY A 173 15.11 -20.95 11.72
N PHE A 174 16.16 -20.13 11.64
CA PHE A 174 16.60 -19.62 10.36
C PHE A 174 17.08 -20.74 9.44
N SER A 175 16.61 -20.71 8.20
CA SER A 175 17.12 -21.52 7.09
C SER A 175 17.37 -20.60 5.88
N GLU A 176 18.24 -21.02 4.97
CA GLU A 176 18.48 -20.27 3.75
C GLU A 176 17.21 -20.18 2.89
N PHE A 177 16.92 -18.97 2.41
CA PHE A 177 15.76 -18.71 1.57
C PHE A 177 15.96 -19.23 0.14
N LYS A 178 14.85 -19.63 -0.48
CA LYS A 178 14.78 -20.08 -1.88
C LYS A 178 14.06 -19.09 -2.78
N THR A 179 13.95 -17.85 -2.35
CA THR A 179 13.31 -16.77 -3.12
C THR A 179 14.28 -16.14 -4.12
N PRO A 180 13.80 -15.43 -5.13
CA PRO A 180 14.64 -14.96 -6.23
C PRO A 180 15.84 -14.11 -5.81
N PHE A 181 15.72 -13.28 -4.77
CA PHE A 181 16.85 -12.50 -4.27
C PHE A 181 18.04 -13.41 -3.88
N PHE A 182 17.79 -14.55 -3.26
CA PHE A 182 18.83 -15.44 -2.72
C PHE A 182 19.31 -16.50 -3.70
N THR A 183 18.55 -16.77 -4.77
CA THR A 183 18.85 -17.87 -5.70
C THR A 183 19.31 -17.43 -7.08
N ASN A 184 18.91 -16.22 -7.52
CA ASN A 184 19.26 -15.70 -8.83
C ASN A 184 20.59 -14.92 -8.81
N GLU A 185 21.21 -14.76 -9.99
CA GLU A 185 22.40 -13.93 -10.13
C GLU A 185 22.03 -12.44 -9.99
N ARG A 186 22.81 -11.68 -9.19
CA ARG A 186 22.60 -10.25 -8.91
C ARG A 186 23.58 -9.33 -9.66
N ALA A 187 23.99 -9.72 -10.84
CA ALA A 187 24.94 -8.92 -11.64
C ALA A 187 24.31 -7.64 -12.24
N GLN A 188 22.98 -7.62 -12.41
CA GLN A 188 22.29 -6.52 -13.11
C GLN A 188 21.45 -5.64 -12.23
N HIS A 189 20.91 -6.13 -11.11
CA HIS A 189 20.03 -5.39 -10.20
C HIS A 189 20.18 -5.88 -8.76
N GLU A 190 19.81 -5.04 -7.80
CA GLU A 190 19.99 -5.32 -6.37
C GLU A 190 18.92 -6.28 -5.81
N PHE A 191 17.62 -6.03 -6.10
CA PHE A 191 16.49 -6.72 -5.50
C PHE A 191 15.70 -7.55 -6.54
N THR A 192 14.79 -8.40 -6.06
CA THR A 192 13.91 -9.21 -6.92
C THR A 192 13.10 -8.31 -7.86
N SER A 193 13.27 -8.51 -9.16
CA SER A 193 12.53 -7.80 -10.19
C SER A 193 11.07 -8.24 -10.28
N GLN A 194 10.24 -7.50 -11.02
CA GLN A 194 8.85 -7.88 -11.26
C GLN A 194 8.75 -9.19 -12.02
N ASP A 195 9.60 -9.40 -13.04
CA ASP A 195 9.60 -10.61 -13.85
C ASP A 195 10.06 -11.84 -13.04
N GLU A 196 11.08 -11.69 -12.18
CA GLU A 196 11.53 -12.76 -11.29
C GLU A 196 10.44 -13.15 -10.28
N MET A 197 9.72 -12.16 -9.72
CA MET A 197 8.61 -12.41 -8.82
C MET A 197 7.48 -13.16 -9.54
N MET A 198 7.08 -12.72 -10.74
CA MET A 198 6.02 -13.36 -11.52
C MET A 198 6.41 -14.79 -11.94
N ALA A 199 7.66 -15.01 -12.31
CA ALA A 199 8.18 -16.35 -12.64
C ALA A 199 8.15 -17.27 -11.40
N PHE A 200 8.57 -16.77 -10.24
CA PHE A 200 8.50 -17.48 -8.96
C PHE A 200 7.06 -17.89 -8.61
N LEU A 201 6.12 -16.97 -8.68
CA LEU A 201 4.70 -17.24 -8.40
C LEU A 201 4.12 -18.29 -9.36
N THR A 202 4.49 -18.23 -10.64
CA THR A 202 4.08 -19.20 -11.65
C THR A 202 4.61 -20.59 -11.35
N GLU A 203 5.89 -20.70 -10.97
CA GLU A 203 6.51 -21.96 -10.58
C GLU A 203 5.84 -22.58 -9.35
N LYS A 204 5.62 -21.74 -8.29
CA LYS A 204 5.01 -22.20 -7.04
C LYS A 204 3.56 -22.64 -7.24
N SER A 205 2.77 -21.88 -7.98
CA SER A 205 1.38 -22.23 -8.31
C SER A 205 1.28 -23.52 -9.14
N ALA A 206 2.20 -23.76 -10.07
CA ALA A 206 2.22 -25.00 -10.83
C ALA A 206 2.60 -26.22 -9.98
N ALA A 207 3.33 -26.03 -8.89
CA ALA A 207 3.79 -27.10 -8.00
C ALA A 207 2.83 -27.40 -6.83
N CYS A 208 1.93 -26.46 -6.47
CA CYS A 208 1.06 -26.54 -5.30
C CYS A 208 -0.42 -26.48 -5.70
N GLY A 209 -1.16 -27.55 -5.50
CA GLY A 209 -2.59 -27.63 -5.85
C GLY A 209 -3.51 -26.74 -5.00
N ASP A 210 -3.04 -26.27 -3.85
CA ASP A 210 -3.78 -25.39 -2.94
C ASP A 210 -3.42 -23.90 -3.14
N MET A 211 -2.59 -23.57 -4.16
CA MET A 211 -2.23 -22.20 -4.51
C MET A 211 -2.85 -21.78 -5.84
N TYR A 212 -3.63 -20.72 -5.82
CA TYR A 212 -4.22 -20.08 -7.00
C TYR A 212 -3.71 -18.64 -7.12
N THR A 213 -3.38 -18.22 -8.33
CA THR A 213 -2.88 -16.86 -8.59
C THR A 213 -3.86 -16.09 -9.45
N TYR A 214 -4.23 -14.89 -9.02
CA TYR A 214 -5.04 -13.93 -9.76
C TYR A 214 -4.30 -12.62 -9.92
N ILE A 215 -4.74 -11.80 -10.87
CA ILE A 215 -4.23 -10.45 -11.10
C ILE A 215 -5.27 -9.45 -10.60
N LEU A 216 -4.90 -8.59 -9.66
CA LEU A 216 -5.75 -7.52 -9.13
C LEU A 216 -5.99 -6.44 -10.17
N GLY A 217 -4.95 -6.07 -10.89
CA GLY A 217 -4.93 -5.03 -11.92
C GLY A 217 -3.54 -4.84 -12.48
N SER A 218 -3.37 -3.80 -13.29
CA SER A 218 -2.08 -3.40 -13.84
C SER A 218 -1.78 -1.95 -13.48
N THR A 219 -0.51 -1.66 -13.19
CA THR A 219 -0.07 -0.30 -12.87
C THR A 219 -0.18 0.63 -14.07
N PRO A 220 -0.41 1.94 -13.85
CA PRO A 220 -0.67 2.87 -14.95
C PRO A 220 0.54 3.21 -15.79
N ALA A 221 1.76 3.23 -15.23
CA ALA A 221 2.94 3.70 -15.95
C ALA A 221 3.64 2.59 -16.75
N TYR A 222 4.01 1.50 -16.08
CA TYR A 222 4.76 0.40 -16.72
C TYR A 222 3.90 -0.81 -17.03
N HIS A 223 2.61 -0.77 -16.72
CA HIS A 223 1.64 -1.86 -16.96
C HIS A 223 2.02 -3.18 -16.30
N PHE A 224 2.77 -3.11 -15.18
CA PHE A 224 3.10 -4.28 -14.39
C PHE A 224 1.85 -4.86 -13.74
N GLN A 225 1.75 -6.18 -13.77
CA GLN A 225 0.65 -6.89 -13.14
C GLN A 225 0.83 -6.93 -11.61
N MET A 226 -0.27 -6.77 -10.88
CA MET A 226 -0.33 -6.87 -9.43
C MET A 226 -0.91 -8.23 -9.04
N PRO A 227 -0.09 -9.23 -8.68
CA PRO A 227 -0.59 -10.56 -8.37
C PRO A 227 -1.07 -10.68 -6.92
N ILE A 228 -2.07 -11.55 -6.71
CA ILE A 228 -2.43 -12.12 -5.43
C ILE A 228 -2.32 -13.64 -5.49
N ALA A 229 -1.65 -14.24 -4.50
CA ALA A 229 -1.63 -15.68 -4.28
C ALA A 229 -2.68 -16.04 -3.24
N VAL A 230 -3.62 -16.89 -3.61
CA VAL A 230 -4.72 -17.39 -2.76
C VAL A 230 -4.39 -18.83 -2.38
N PHE A 231 -4.10 -19.07 -1.11
CA PHE A 231 -3.86 -20.39 -0.55
C PHE A 231 -5.11 -20.89 0.15
N THR A 232 -5.69 -21.97 -0.35
CA THR A 232 -6.93 -22.56 0.18
C THR A 232 -7.05 -24.03 -0.25
N GLN A 233 -7.64 -24.85 0.59
CA GLN A 233 -8.04 -26.23 0.23
C GLN A 233 -9.41 -26.27 -0.50
N THR A 234 -10.06 -25.14 -0.71
CA THR A 234 -11.24 -25.03 -1.56
C THR A 234 -10.81 -25.09 -3.02
N ASP A 235 -11.44 -25.94 -3.81
CA ASP A 235 -11.19 -25.99 -5.24
C ASP A 235 -11.70 -24.70 -5.92
N LEU A 236 -10.76 -23.89 -6.42
CA LEU A 236 -11.05 -22.66 -7.17
C LEU A 236 -10.91 -22.82 -8.69
N SER A 237 -10.75 -24.04 -9.20
CA SER A 237 -10.56 -24.29 -10.64
C SER A 237 -11.73 -23.79 -11.52
N SER A 238 -12.92 -23.67 -10.95
CA SER A 238 -14.11 -23.10 -11.62
C SER A 238 -14.23 -21.58 -11.47
N ALA A 239 -13.46 -20.94 -10.59
CA ALA A 239 -13.51 -19.49 -10.38
C ALA A 239 -12.67 -18.77 -11.43
N SER A 240 -13.33 -18.20 -12.43
CA SER A 240 -12.67 -17.45 -13.51
C SER A 240 -12.38 -15.99 -13.14
N THR A 241 -13.00 -15.47 -12.07
CA THR A 241 -12.80 -14.12 -11.57
C THR A 241 -12.40 -14.14 -10.10
N LEU A 242 -11.76 -13.05 -9.65
CA LEU A 242 -11.38 -12.88 -8.26
C LEU A 242 -12.60 -12.82 -7.33
N GLU A 243 -13.72 -12.27 -7.79
CA GLU A 243 -14.98 -12.22 -7.07
C GLU A 243 -15.52 -13.63 -6.78
N GLN A 244 -15.59 -14.49 -7.81
CA GLN A 244 -16.00 -15.89 -7.66
C GLN A 244 -15.07 -16.66 -6.70
N ALA A 245 -13.76 -16.40 -6.79
CA ALA A 245 -12.82 -17.00 -5.84
C ALA A 245 -13.10 -16.54 -4.40
N GLY A 246 -13.34 -15.23 -4.21
CA GLY A 246 -13.69 -14.66 -2.92
C GLY A 246 -14.98 -15.24 -2.32
N GLU A 247 -16.01 -15.45 -3.13
CA GLU A 247 -17.27 -16.10 -2.72
C GLU A 247 -17.03 -17.53 -2.21
N LEU A 248 -16.29 -18.33 -2.98
CA LEU A 248 -15.97 -19.71 -2.60
C LEU A 248 -15.12 -19.79 -1.33
N VAL A 249 -14.12 -18.89 -1.21
CA VAL A 249 -13.25 -18.81 -0.03
C VAL A 249 -14.05 -18.42 1.21
N ARG A 250 -14.93 -17.41 1.13
CA ARG A 250 -15.80 -17.05 2.26
C ARG A 250 -16.79 -18.15 2.65
N ALA A 251 -17.32 -18.86 1.66
CA ALA A 251 -18.31 -19.91 1.87
C ALA A 251 -17.76 -21.14 2.62
N ASN A 252 -16.44 -21.38 2.59
CA ASN A 252 -15.85 -22.55 3.26
C ASN A 252 -15.81 -22.44 4.79
N GLY A 253 -16.06 -21.24 5.33
CA GLY A 253 -16.18 -20.99 6.77
C GLY A 253 -14.86 -20.97 7.54
N LYS A 254 -13.69 -21.07 6.87
CA LYS A 254 -12.38 -20.94 7.50
C LYS A 254 -12.05 -19.46 7.81
N LEU A 255 -11.01 -19.24 8.61
CA LEU A 255 -10.46 -17.90 8.85
C LEU A 255 -9.78 -17.37 7.59
N ASN A 256 -10.04 -16.13 7.19
CA ASN A 256 -9.37 -15.47 6.07
C ASN A 256 -8.29 -14.52 6.59
N ILE A 257 -7.04 -14.78 6.21
CA ILE A 257 -5.89 -13.97 6.60
C ILE A 257 -5.27 -13.34 5.35
N TRP A 258 -5.13 -12.04 5.35
CA TRP A 258 -4.62 -11.21 4.27
C TRP A 258 -3.25 -10.67 4.63
N ILE A 259 -2.26 -10.95 3.81
CA ILE A 259 -0.89 -10.47 3.96
C ILE A 259 -0.57 -9.61 2.74
N GLN A 260 -0.31 -8.34 2.95
CA GLN A 260 0.05 -7.41 1.89
C GLN A 260 1.41 -6.78 2.17
N CYS A 261 2.20 -6.54 1.12
CA CYS A 261 3.56 -6.06 1.26
C CYS A 261 3.93 -5.09 0.14
N GLN A 262 5.00 -4.35 0.37
CA GLN A 262 5.64 -3.48 -0.61
C GLN A 262 4.70 -2.43 -1.22
N ILE A 263 3.82 -1.84 -0.38
CA ILE A 263 3.11 -0.61 -0.73
C ILE A 263 4.11 0.56 -0.88
N HIS A 264 5.20 0.52 -0.09
CA HIS A 264 6.38 1.36 -0.27
C HIS A 264 7.50 0.51 -0.91
N PRO A 265 7.82 0.73 -2.16
CA PRO A 265 8.75 -0.10 -2.90
C PRO A 265 10.20 -0.07 -2.43
N ASN A 266 10.65 1.01 -1.80
CA ASN A 266 11.96 1.14 -1.18
C ASN A 266 12.10 0.39 0.16
N GLU A 267 11.12 -0.47 0.46
CA GLU A 267 11.03 -1.38 1.61
C GLU A 267 11.06 -2.85 1.13
N PRO A 268 12.15 -3.30 0.49
CA PRO A 268 12.16 -4.53 -0.30
C PRO A 268 12.06 -5.83 0.51
N ALA A 269 12.45 -5.81 1.80
CA ALA A 269 12.39 -7.02 2.62
C ALA A 269 10.95 -7.45 2.93
N ALA A 270 9.98 -6.53 2.90
CA ALA A 270 8.57 -6.89 3.04
C ALA A 270 8.09 -7.77 1.88
N GLY A 271 8.39 -7.38 0.63
CA GLY A 271 8.05 -8.17 -0.54
C GLY A 271 8.78 -9.52 -0.60
N GLU A 272 10.09 -9.53 -0.30
CA GLU A 272 10.85 -10.78 -0.29
C GLU A 272 10.42 -11.71 0.86
N GLY A 273 10.02 -11.14 2.02
CA GLY A 273 9.42 -11.88 3.13
C GLY A 273 8.08 -12.54 2.75
N ALA A 274 7.28 -11.86 1.94
CA ALA A 274 6.06 -12.44 1.38
C ALA A 274 6.35 -13.59 0.41
N LEU A 275 7.42 -13.50 -0.41
CA LEU A 275 7.84 -14.62 -1.26
C LEU A 275 8.36 -15.80 -0.43
N ALA A 276 9.07 -15.52 0.67
CA ALA A 276 9.50 -16.57 1.60
C ALA A 276 8.31 -17.26 2.27
N LEU A 277 7.30 -16.52 2.69
CA LEU A 277 6.04 -17.06 3.19
C LEU A 277 5.33 -17.93 2.13
N ILE A 278 5.29 -17.48 0.87
CA ILE A 278 4.72 -18.26 -0.24
C ILE A 278 5.46 -19.58 -0.42
N ASP A 279 6.81 -19.61 -0.34
CA ASP A 279 7.58 -20.84 -0.38
C ASP A 279 7.17 -21.81 0.75
N ASP A 280 7.06 -21.32 1.98
CA ASP A 280 6.65 -22.13 3.13
C ASP A 280 5.22 -22.66 2.99
N LEU A 281 4.30 -21.83 2.48
CA LEU A 281 2.90 -22.21 2.25
C LEU A 281 2.74 -23.27 1.15
N THR A 282 3.69 -23.41 0.23
CA THR A 282 3.70 -24.51 -0.73
C THR A 282 4.27 -25.82 -0.15
N GLY A 283 4.77 -25.81 1.09
CA GLY A 283 5.35 -26.94 1.81
C GLY A 283 4.52 -27.39 3.02
N SER A 284 5.21 -28.04 3.96
CA SER A 284 4.58 -28.62 5.16
C SER A 284 3.90 -27.59 6.07
N TYR A 285 4.33 -26.34 6.06
CA TYR A 285 3.67 -25.27 6.80
C TYR A 285 2.27 -25.01 6.22
N GLY A 286 2.15 -24.91 4.89
CA GLY A 286 0.85 -24.78 4.24
C GLY A 286 -0.08 -25.97 4.51
N GLU A 287 0.45 -27.21 4.42
CA GLU A 287 -0.31 -28.42 4.76
C GLU A 287 -0.91 -28.36 6.20
N GLN A 288 -0.24 -27.69 7.11
CA GLN A 288 -0.70 -27.50 8.48
C GLN A 288 -1.76 -26.41 8.59
N VAL A 289 -1.47 -25.18 8.13
CA VAL A 289 -2.28 -23.99 8.42
C VAL A 289 -3.55 -23.90 7.54
N LEU A 290 -3.50 -24.46 6.31
CA LEU A 290 -4.64 -24.42 5.38
C LEU A 290 -5.80 -25.34 5.81
N LYS A 291 -5.65 -26.13 6.86
CA LYS A 291 -6.76 -26.87 7.46
C LYS A 291 -7.77 -25.92 8.13
N ASP A 292 -7.27 -24.83 8.71
CA ASP A 292 -8.02 -23.95 9.58
C ASP A 292 -8.20 -22.53 9.00
N ALA A 293 -7.34 -22.13 8.05
CA ALA A 293 -7.34 -20.81 7.45
C ALA A 293 -7.19 -20.83 5.92
N ASN A 294 -7.63 -19.75 5.27
CA ASN A 294 -7.25 -19.36 3.92
C ASN A 294 -6.25 -18.21 4.04
N ILE A 295 -5.15 -18.26 3.30
CA ILE A 295 -4.10 -17.24 3.34
C ILE A 295 -4.01 -16.56 1.98
N LEU A 296 -4.13 -15.23 1.98
CA LEU A 296 -4.09 -14.39 0.79
C LEU A 296 -2.83 -13.53 0.86
N VAL A 297 -1.94 -13.64 -0.12
CA VAL A 297 -0.65 -12.96 -0.11
C VAL A 297 -0.50 -12.07 -1.33
N ILE A 298 -0.29 -10.77 -1.11
CA ILE A 298 0.03 -9.78 -2.13
C ILE A 298 1.49 -9.35 -1.89
N PRO A 299 2.46 -9.89 -2.63
CA PRO A 299 3.87 -9.64 -2.34
C PRO A 299 4.33 -8.23 -2.73
N ARG A 300 3.64 -7.57 -3.67
CA ARG A 300 4.01 -6.25 -4.16
C ARG A 300 2.80 -5.47 -4.63
N ILE A 301 2.43 -4.41 -3.87
CA ILE A 301 1.30 -3.53 -4.19
C ILE A 301 1.71 -2.45 -5.21
N ASN A 302 2.98 -1.99 -5.17
CA ASN A 302 3.48 -0.88 -5.98
C ASN A 302 4.63 -1.31 -6.92
N PRO A 303 4.34 -2.01 -8.01
CA PRO A 303 5.38 -2.45 -8.96
C PRO A 303 6.09 -1.29 -9.66
N ASP A 304 5.38 -0.21 -10.04
CA ASP A 304 5.98 0.95 -10.72
C ASP A 304 7.01 1.65 -9.83
N GLY A 305 6.65 1.92 -8.57
CA GLY A 305 7.58 2.48 -7.61
C GLY A 305 8.72 1.52 -7.27
N SER A 306 8.51 0.19 -7.33
CA SER A 306 9.55 -0.81 -7.16
C SER A 306 10.58 -0.75 -8.29
N TYR A 307 10.13 -0.52 -9.51
CA TYR A 307 11.01 -0.28 -10.65
C TYR A 307 11.88 0.97 -10.46
N LEU A 308 11.31 2.04 -9.92
CA LEU A 308 12.02 3.30 -9.64
C LEU A 308 12.78 3.27 -8.31
N PHE A 309 12.53 2.28 -7.46
CA PHE A 309 13.01 2.20 -6.08
C PHE A 309 12.64 3.44 -5.26
N THR A 310 11.43 3.94 -5.42
CA THR A 310 10.90 5.10 -4.69
C THR A 310 9.88 4.66 -3.65
N ARG A 311 9.58 5.53 -2.69
CA ARG A 311 8.50 5.29 -1.72
C ARG A 311 7.11 5.38 -2.36
N THR A 312 6.97 6.23 -3.38
CA THR A 312 5.70 6.62 -3.99
C THR A 312 5.38 5.81 -5.24
N THR A 313 4.15 5.95 -5.77
CA THR A 313 3.81 5.53 -7.12
C THR A 313 4.60 6.35 -8.13
N TYR A 314 4.54 5.94 -9.41
CA TYR A 314 5.10 6.73 -10.51
C TYR A 314 4.57 8.18 -10.54
N GLN A 315 3.29 8.39 -10.20
CA GLN A 315 2.67 9.72 -10.14
C GLN A 315 3.05 10.51 -8.89
N GLY A 316 3.86 9.98 -7.98
CA GLY A 316 4.31 10.64 -6.76
C GLY A 316 3.35 10.49 -5.57
N PHE A 317 2.34 9.63 -5.63
CA PHE A 317 1.45 9.38 -4.51
C PHE A 317 2.06 8.39 -3.51
N ASP A 318 2.09 8.78 -2.23
CA ASP A 318 2.29 7.82 -1.15
C ASP A 318 0.99 7.04 -0.93
N MET A 319 0.93 5.80 -1.42
CA MET A 319 -0.28 4.99 -1.34
C MET A 319 -0.69 4.69 0.11
N ASN A 320 0.27 4.63 1.06
CA ASN A 320 -0.06 4.47 2.47
C ASN A 320 -0.48 5.79 3.15
N ARG A 321 -0.89 6.78 2.36
CA ARG A 321 -1.57 8.03 2.74
C ARG A 321 -2.82 8.26 1.90
N ASP A 322 -3.19 7.29 1.05
CA ASP A 322 -4.21 7.45 0.01
C ASP A 322 -5.38 6.46 0.12
N HIS A 323 -5.42 5.57 1.11
CA HIS A 323 -6.50 4.58 1.27
C HIS A 323 -7.89 5.20 1.37
N MET A 324 -8.02 6.44 1.83
CA MET A 324 -9.30 7.15 1.92
C MET A 324 -9.64 7.94 0.66
N ALA A 325 -8.63 8.41 -0.10
CA ALA A 325 -8.82 9.30 -1.26
C ALA A 325 -8.72 8.59 -2.61
N LEU A 326 -8.05 7.43 -2.69
CA LEU A 326 -7.93 6.59 -3.87
C LEU A 326 -7.47 7.33 -5.13
N LYS A 327 -6.44 8.18 -5.00
CA LYS A 327 -5.79 8.85 -6.14
C LYS A 327 -4.94 7.89 -6.95
N ALA A 328 -4.36 6.89 -6.28
CA ALA A 328 -3.62 5.80 -6.87
C ALA A 328 -4.58 4.66 -7.26
N PRO A 329 -4.73 4.32 -8.56
CA PRO A 329 -5.66 3.28 -9.00
C PRO A 329 -5.31 1.89 -8.47
N GLU A 330 -4.06 1.63 -8.12
CA GLU A 330 -3.61 0.38 -7.51
C GLU A 330 -4.37 0.07 -6.21
N LEU A 331 -4.68 1.12 -5.41
CA LEU A 331 -5.47 0.95 -4.20
C LEU A 331 -6.92 0.57 -4.47
N ALA A 332 -7.51 1.05 -5.57
CA ALA A 332 -8.86 0.65 -5.94
C ALA A 332 -8.93 -0.85 -6.26
N TYR A 333 -7.92 -1.40 -6.96
CA TYR A 333 -7.81 -2.84 -7.20
C TYR A 333 -7.65 -3.61 -5.89
N LEU A 334 -6.81 -3.12 -4.99
CA LEU A 334 -6.56 -3.72 -3.69
C LEU A 334 -7.83 -3.75 -2.82
N HIS A 335 -8.56 -2.62 -2.75
CA HIS A 335 -9.80 -2.52 -1.98
C HIS A 335 -10.92 -3.38 -2.56
N THR A 336 -11.05 -3.45 -3.88
CA THR A 336 -12.00 -4.33 -4.55
C THR A 336 -11.73 -5.79 -4.19
N ALA A 337 -10.47 -6.23 -4.25
CA ALA A 337 -10.09 -7.57 -3.85
C ALA A 337 -10.35 -7.82 -2.36
N TYR A 338 -9.98 -6.88 -1.48
CA TYR A 338 -10.27 -6.97 -0.06
C TYR A 338 -11.77 -7.23 0.22
N ARG A 339 -12.66 -6.51 -0.46
CA ARG A 339 -14.12 -6.69 -0.32
C ARG A 339 -14.61 -8.06 -0.79
N TYR A 340 -13.99 -8.63 -1.82
CA TYR A 340 -14.34 -9.97 -2.28
C TYR A 340 -14.01 -11.04 -1.24
N PHE A 341 -12.94 -10.90 -0.49
CA PHE A 341 -12.53 -11.87 0.52
C PHE A 341 -12.97 -11.52 1.94
N MET A 342 -13.16 -10.25 2.27
CA MET A 342 -13.55 -9.75 3.59
C MET A 342 -12.76 -10.40 4.75
N PRO A 343 -11.43 -10.39 4.72
CA PRO A 343 -10.60 -11.09 5.70
C PRO A 343 -10.86 -10.62 7.12
N GLU A 344 -10.74 -11.54 8.07
CA GLU A 344 -10.82 -11.23 9.49
C GLU A 344 -9.50 -10.66 10.02
N VAL A 345 -8.37 -11.04 9.41
CA VAL A 345 -7.03 -10.61 9.82
C VAL A 345 -6.28 -10.04 8.63
N VAL A 346 -5.64 -8.90 8.83
CA VAL A 346 -4.80 -8.21 7.83
C VAL A 346 -3.44 -7.92 8.43
N ALA A 347 -2.37 -8.29 7.73
CA ALA A 347 -1.00 -7.90 8.03
C ALA A 347 -0.44 -7.05 6.89
N ASP A 348 0.10 -5.89 7.24
CA ASP A 348 0.63 -4.88 6.32
C ASP A 348 2.15 -4.76 6.52
N GLY A 349 2.92 -5.31 5.59
CA GLY A 349 4.38 -5.44 5.67
C GLY A 349 5.11 -4.22 5.18
N HIS A 350 5.91 -3.62 6.07
CA HIS A 350 6.70 -2.41 5.88
C HIS A 350 8.12 -2.53 6.41
N GLU A 351 8.92 -1.48 6.19
CA GLU A 351 10.20 -1.29 6.84
C GLU A 351 10.34 0.14 7.36
N PHE A 352 10.91 0.29 8.57
CA PHE A 352 11.29 1.58 9.12
C PHE A 352 12.76 1.93 8.81
N GLY A 353 13.18 3.16 9.15
CA GLY A 353 14.52 3.67 8.85
C GLY A 353 15.66 2.81 9.41
N PHE A 354 16.51 2.33 8.50
CA PHE A 354 17.70 1.52 8.82
C PHE A 354 18.78 2.33 9.55
N TYR A 355 18.91 3.60 9.18
CA TYR A 355 20.01 4.45 9.61
C TYR A 355 19.54 5.68 10.40
N GLY A 356 20.20 5.94 11.49
CA GLY A 356 20.09 7.16 12.27
C GLY A 356 21.09 7.14 13.41
N VAL A 357 21.72 8.28 13.67
CA VAL A 357 22.70 8.44 14.73
C VAL A 357 22.25 9.52 15.71
N GLU A 358 22.37 9.24 16.99
CA GLU A 358 22.11 10.17 18.08
C GLU A 358 23.13 9.95 19.18
N ASP A 359 23.82 11.03 19.59
CA ASP A 359 24.85 11.01 20.64
C ASP A 359 25.94 9.94 20.45
N GLY A 360 26.31 9.64 19.20
CA GLY A 360 27.31 8.64 18.85
C GLY A 360 26.82 7.19 18.89
N TYR A 361 25.52 6.99 18.99
CA TYR A 361 24.89 5.67 18.97
C TYR A 361 23.97 5.49 17.75
N MET A 362 23.94 4.27 17.25
CA MET A 362 22.92 3.83 16.29
C MET A 362 21.53 3.93 16.95
N ARG A 363 20.62 4.65 16.30
CA ARG A 363 19.19 4.63 16.64
C ARG A 363 18.51 3.43 16.00
N ASN A 364 17.33 3.07 16.53
CA ASN A 364 16.46 2.05 15.93
C ASN A 364 17.20 0.72 15.70
N ALA A 365 17.84 0.21 16.75
CA ALA A 365 18.56 -1.06 16.70
C ALA A 365 17.65 -2.30 16.81
N ASP A 366 16.33 -2.07 16.91
CA ASP A 366 15.32 -3.12 16.89
C ASP A 366 15.26 -3.74 15.48
N ASP A 367 14.99 -5.04 15.40
CA ASP A 367 14.81 -5.74 14.13
C ASP A 367 13.38 -5.56 13.61
N LEU A 368 12.42 -5.39 14.53
CA LEU A 368 10.99 -5.45 14.26
C LEU A 368 10.21 -4.52 15.20
N GLU A 369 9.29 -3.79 14.63
CA GLU A 369 8.23 -3.05 15.34
C GLU A 369 6.87 -3.53 14.81
N VAL A 370 5.93 -3.85 15.71
CA VAL A 370 4.60 -4.35 15.36
C VAL A 370 3.54 -3.52 16.07
N THR A 371 2.48 -3.16 15.33
CA THR A 371 1.44 -2.27 15.86
C THR A 371 0.05 -2.63 15.32
N PRO A 372 -0.96 -2.86 16.18
CA PRO A 372 -2.33 -3.09 15.73
C PRO A 372 -3.05 -1.78 15.37
N ALA A 373 -4.15 -1.90 14.64
CA ALA A 373 -5.11 -0.80 14.52
C ALA A 373 -5.74 -0.46 15.86
N SER A 374 -6.02 0.82 16.10
CA SER A 374 -6.52 1.30 17.39
C SER A 374 -7.54 2.45 17.24
N SER A 375 -8.24 2.54 16.11
CA SER A 375 -9.32 3.52 15.94
C SER A 375 -10.43 3.26 16.96
N LEU A 376 -10.94 4.33 17.59
CA LEU A 376 -12.11 4.25 18.47
C LEU A 376 -13.43 4.12 17.70
N ASN A 377 -13.39 4.17 16.37
CA ASN A 377 -14.51 3.79 15.50
C ASN A 377 -14.58 2.27 15.28
N ASN A 378 -13.51 1.51 15.60
CA ASN A 378 -13.51 0.06 15.56
C ASN A 378 -14.19 -0.51 16.82
N SER A 379 -14.64 -1.74 16.75
CA SER A 379 -15.07 -2.47 17.95
C SER A 379 -13.93 -2.63 18.95
N ALA A 380 -14.17 -2.27 20.20
CA ALA A 380 -13.18 -2.45 21.28
C ALA A 380 -12.77 -3.92 21.46
N ALA A 381 -13.68 -4.87 21.17
CA ALA A 381 -13.38 -6.30 21.24
C ALA A 381 -12.41 -6.72 20.13
N VAL A 382 -12.56 -6.18 18.91
CA VAL A 382 -11.62 -6.42 17.80
C VAL A 382 -10.25 -5.82 18.10
N ASN A 383 -10.20 -4.57 18.59
CA ASN A 383 -8.94 -3.93 18.99
C ASN A 383 -8.21 -4.75 20.06
N LYS A 384 -8.94 -5.29 21.04
CA LYS A 384 -8.36 -6.14 22.10
C LYS A 384 -7.76 -7.43 21.52
N LEU A 385 -8.45 -8.11 20.61
CA LEU A 385 -7.91 -9.31 19.94
C LEU A 385 -6.69 -8.99 19.10
N ALA A 386 -6.66 -7.82 18.45
CA ALA A 386 -5.48 -7.37 17.71
C ALA A 386 -4.26 -7.17 18.62
N GLU A 387 -4.46 -6.64 19.83
CA GLU A 387 -3.40 -6.54 20.85
C GLU A 387 -2.93 -7.92 21.30
N GLU A 388 -3.82 -8.89 21.50
CA GLU A 388 -3.49 -10.26 21.92
C GLU A 388 -2.67 -10.99 20.85
N VAL A 389 -3.00 -10.78 19.54
CA VAL A 389 -2.20 -11.32 18.44
C VAL A 389 -0.81 -10.66 18.41
N VAL A 390 -0.71 -9.35 18.58
CA VAL A 390 0.58 -8.64 18.63
C VAL A 390 1.40 -9.09 19.85
N ASP A 391 0.77 -9.38 20.97
CA ASP A 391 1.44 -9.93 22.15
C ASP A 391 2.08 -11.31 21.86
N ALA A 392 1.36 -12.18 21.13
CA ALA A 392 1.89 -13.47 20.71
C ALA A 392 3.07 -13.30 19.72
N VAL A 393 2.96 -12.35 18.78
CA VAL A 393 4.07 -12.00 17.87
C VAL A 393 5.31 -11.59 18.64
N HIS A 394 5.18 -10.75 19.67
CA HIS A 394 6.31 -10.35 20.51
C HIS A 394 7.01 -11.53 21.15
N VAL A 395 6.24 -12.48 21.72
CA VAL A 395 6.81 -13.68 22.33
C VAL A 395 7.59 -14.49 21.30
N ASN A 396 6.95 -14.85 20.19
CA ASN A 396 7.49 -15.76 19.20
C ASN A 396 8.73 -15.17 18.51
N THR A 397 8.70 -13.90 18.15
CA THR A 397 9.82 -13.25 17.46
C THR A 397 11.01 -13.01 18.41
N THR A 398 10.77 -12.68 19.69
CA THR A 398 11.83 -12.61 20.70
C THR A 398 12.45 -13.98 20.95
N GLU A 399 11.65 -15.03 21.01
CA GLU A 399 12.15 -16.41 21.16
C GLU A 399 12.96 -16.85 19.93
N ALA A 400 12.62 -16.38 18.72
CA ALA A 400 13.38 -16.58 17.50
C ALA A 400 14.72 -15.82 17.48
N GLY A 401 14.97 -14.93 18.43
CA GLY A 401 16.22 -14.17 18.56
C GLY A 401 16.19 -12.81 17.87
N LEU A 402 15.00 -12.29 17.56
CA LEU A 402 14.80 -10.94 17.06
C LEU A 402 14.69 -9.93 18.20
N ARG A 403 15.14 -8.70 17.95
CA ARG A 403 14.93 -7.55 18.84
C ARG A 403 13.59 -6.93 18.46
N THR A 404 12.55 -7.29 19.19
CA THR A 404 11.19 -6.84 18.89
C THR A 404 10.79 -5.71 19.81
N TYR A 405 10.27 -4.63 19.23
CA TYR A 405 9.74 -3.48 19.94
C TYR A 405 8.28 -3.21 19.51
N HIS A 406 7.52 -2.62 20.40
CA HIS A 406 6.16 -2.17 20.17
C HIS A 406 6.03 -0.75 20.71
N TYR A 407 5.62 0.19 19.87
CA TYR A 407 5.29 1.53 20.27
C TYR A 407 3.93 1.97 19.74
N GLY A 408 3.32 2.94 20.43
CA GLY A 408 2.05 3.50 19.99
C GLY A 408 2.22 4.40 18.77
N PHE A 409 1.46 4.13 17.72
CA PHE A 409 1.28 5.05 16.62
C PHE A 409 0.03 5.89 16.79
N THR A 410 0.04 7.11 16.26
CA THR A 410 -1.18 7.90 16.09
C THR A 410 -2.11 7.20 15.09
N VAL A 411 -3.42 7.31 15.31
CA VAL A 411 -4.39 6.90 14.31
C VAL A 411 -4.30 7.86 13.13
N ASN A 412 -4.12 7.27 11.95
CA ASN A 412 -4.08 7.97 10.68
C ASN A 412 -4.96 7.17 9.71
N ASN A 413 -6.18 7.65 9.47
CA ASN A 413 -7.17 6.95 8.66
C ASN A 413 -6.73 6.65 7.22
N PRO A 414 -5.91 7.48 6.55
CA PRO A 414 -5.41 7.20 5.21
C PRO A 414 -4.41 6.05 5.08
N ILE A 415 -3.90 5.46 6.18
CA ILE A 415 -2.97 4.32 6.12
C ILE A 415 -3.71 2.98 6.14
N GLY A 416 -3.14 1.95 5.49
CA GLY A 416 -3.74 0.63 5.35
C GLY A 416 -4.14 0.01 6.68
N ARG A 417 -3.26 0.01 7.68
CA ARG A 417 -3.57 -0.49 9.02
C ARG A 417 -4.86 0.10 9.59
N ALA A 418 -5.04 1.42 9.54
CA ALA A 418 -6.22 2.07 10.07
C ALA A 418 -7.45 1.80 9.20
N TYR A 419 -7.30 1.87 7.88
CA TYR A 419 -8.36 1.65 6.91
C TYR A 419 -9.04 0.28 7.08
N TYR A 420 -8.26 -0.81 7.10
CA TYR A 420 -8.81 -2.16 7.29
C TYR A 420 -9.40 -2.36 8.69
N GLY A 421 -8.87 -1.66 9.69
CA GLY A 421 -9.46 -1.62 11.03
C GLY A 421 -10.88 -1.06 11.04
N LEU A 422 -11.20 -0.06 10.21
CA LEU A 422 -12.55 0.51 10.10
C LEU A 422 -13.59 -0.51 9.61
N TYR A 423 -13.18 -1.58 8.89
CA TYR A 423 -14.04 -2.73 8.57
C TYR A 423 -14.11 -3.77 9.69
N ASN A 424 -13.55 -3.45 10.86
CA ASN A 424 -13.42 -4.39 11.98
C ASN A 424 -12.62 -5.66 11.64
N SER A 425 -11.62 -5.57 10.75
CA SER A 425 -10.58 -6.59 10.68
C SER A 425 -9.55 -6.36 11.77
N ILE A 426 -8.98 -7.43 12.33
CA ILE A 426 -7.73 -7.37 13.08
C ILE A 426 -6.64 -6.94 12.11
N SER A 427 -6.23 -5.67 12.17
CA SER A 427 -5.28 -5.10 11.23
C SER A 427 -3.98 -4.74 11.94
N ILE A 428 -2.86 -5.29 11.44
CA ILE A 428 -1.54 -5.24 12.08
C ILE A 428 -0.52 -4.69 11.10
N LEU A 429 0.18 -3.63 11.50
CA LEU A 429 1.35 -3.11 10.81
C LEU A 429 2.59 -3.86 11.26
N ILE A 430 3.39 -4.31 10.30
CA ILE A 430 4.71 -4.91 10.51
C ILE A 430 5.73 -3.92 9.97
N GLU A 431 6.69 -3.52 10.80
CA GLU A 431 7.77 -2.64 10.43
C GLU A 431 9.10 -3.34 10.74
N THR A 432 9.88 -3.71 9.73
CA THR A 432 11.25 -4.21 9.93
C THR A 432 12.26 -3.11 9.62
N ARG A 433 13.47 -3.21 10.19
CA ARG A 433 14.49 -2.19 10.04
C ARG A 433 15.16 -2.28 8.66
N GLY A 434 14.85 -1.39 7.71
CA GLY A 434 15.31 -1.57 6.34
C GLY A 434 15.47 -0.35 5.45
N ILE A 435 14.64 0.68 5.57
CA ILE A 435 14.68 1.84 4.65
C ILE A 435 16.09 2.44 4.60
N SER A 436 16.61 2.66 3.41
CA SER A 436 17.97 3.15 3.11
C SER A 436 19.11 2.20 3.44
N GLY A 437 18.85 0.96 3.88
CA GLY A 437 19.88 -0.01 4.21
C GLY A 437 20.43 -0.82 3.02
N GLY A 438 19.88 -0.63 1.81
CA GLY A 438 20.22 -1.49 0.67
C GLY A 438 20.01 -2.97 1.01
N SER A 439 20.93 -3.83 0.59
CA SER A 439 20.90 -5.27 0.88
C SER A 439 21.59 -5.66 2.20
N GLN A 440 21.96 -4.69 3.05
CA GLN A 440 22.63 -5.03 4.31
C GLN A 440 21.73 -5.86 5.22
N ASN A 441 22.30 -6.94 5.75
CA ASN A 441 21.63 -7.90 6.62
C ASN A 441 20.26 -8.37 6.06
N PHE A 442 20.13 -8.43 4.72
CA PHE A 442 18.83 -8.63 4.06
C PHE A 442 18.19 -9.97 4.47
N ALA A 443 18.97 -11.04 4.62
CA ALA A 443 18.45 -12.31 5.10
C ALA A 443 17.82 -12.21 6.51
N ARG A 444 18.39 -11.40 7.40
CA ARG A 444 17.80 -11.15 8.74
C ARG A 444 16.51 -10.34 8.63
N ARG A 445 16.46 -9.33 7.77
CA ARG A 445 15.28 -8.50 7.51
C ARG A 445 14.13 -9.32 6.93
N VAL A 446 14.42 -10.17 5.94
CA VAL A 446 13.46 -11.10 5.33
C VAL A 446 12.96 -12.11 6.35
N PHE A 447 13.85 -12.67 7.20
CA PHE A 447 13.46 -13.56 8.30
C PHE A 447 12.55 -12.84 9.31
N SER A 448 12.81 -11.57 9.60
CA SER A 448 11.95 -10.79 10.50
C SER A 448 10.53 -10.68 9.95
N GLN A 449 10.37 -10.41 8.65
CA GLN A 449 9.05 -10.37 7.98
C GLN A 449 8.38 -11.75 8.00
N GLN A 450 9.05 -12.78 7.57
CA GLN A 450 8.55 -14.17 7.51
C GLN A 450 8.12 -14.65 8.91
N GLN A 451 9.01 -14.53 9.90
CA GLN A 451 8.72 -14.98 11.27
C GLN A 451 7.55 -14.22 11.92
N THR A 452 7.40 -12.94 11.58
CA THR A 452 6.27 -12.13 12.05
C THR A 452 4.97 -12.58 11.41
N THR A 453 4.96 -12.81 10.09
CA THR A 453 3.75 -13.29 9.40
C THR A 453 3.36 -14.68 9.85
N HIS A 454 4.31 -15.62 10.06
CA HIS A 454 4.04 -16.92 10.67
C HIS A 454 3.40 -16.74 12.06
N SER A 455 3.96 -15.87 12.90
CA SER A 455 3.44 -15.65 14.25
C SER A 455 2.01 -15.07 14.23
N ILE A 456 1.69 -14.19 13.28
CA ILE A 456 0.32 -13.66 13.09
C ILE A 456 -0.63 -14.78 12.66
N ILE A 457 -0.23 -15.59 11.66
CA ILE A 457 -1.04 -16.71 11.15
C ILE A 457 -1.32 -17.70 12.28
N ASP A 458 -0.29 -18.16 12.97
CA ASP A 458 -0.40 -19.18 14.02
C ASP A 458 -1.24 -18.68 15.21
N ALA A 459 -1.01 -17.45 15.66
CA ALA A 459 -1.80 -16.85 16.74
C ALA A 459 -3.27 -16.65 16.34
N SER A 460 -3.52 -16.29 15.08
CA SER A 460 -4.87 -16.11 14.56
C SER A 460 -5.60 -17.45 14.42
N ILE A 461 -4.94 -18.49 13.96
CA ILE A 461 -5.51 -19.84 13.88
C ILE A 461 -5.82 -20.39 15.28
N ALA A 462 -4.92 -20.18 16.25
CA ALA A 462 -5.15 -20.61 17.63
C ALA A 462 -6.40 -19.97 18.25
N ASN A 463 -6.81 -18.79 17.78
CA ASN A 463 -8.00 -18.04 18.24
C ASN A 463 -9.09 -17.93 17.15
N ALA A 464 -9.07 -18.76 16.12
CA ALA A 464 -9.90 -18.59 14.92
C ALA A 464 -11.40 -18.46 15.19
N SER A 465 -11.94 -19.28 16.12
CA SER A 465 -13.36 -19.25 16.47
C SER A 465 -13.77 -17.93 17.14
N GLU A 466 -12.93 -17.42 18.06
CA GLU A 466 -13.18 -16.16 18.76
C GLU A 466 -13.02 -14.97 17.80
N ILE A 467 -11.97 -14.96 16.98
CA ILE A 467 -11.76 -13.92 15.97
C ILE A 467 -12.95 -13.83 15.03
N LYS A 468 -13.38 -14.96 14.43
CA LYS A 468 -14.51 -14.97 13.50
C LYS A 468 -15.79 -14.47 14.13
N SER A 469 -16.12 -14.94 15.31
CA SER A 469 -17.36 -14.53 16.00
C SER A 469 -17.32 -13.06 16.41
N THR A 470 -16.19 -12.56 16.88
CA THR A 470 -16.02 -11.16 17.30
C THR A 470 -16.06 -10.21 16.11
N VAL A 471 -15.34 -10.53 15.03
CA VAL A 471 -15.35 -9.72 13.79
C VAL A 471 -16.75 -9.69 13.17
N ALA A 472 -17.43 -10.84 13.11
CA ALA A 472 -18.80 -10.90 12.58
C ALA A 472 -19.78 -10.08 13.44
N ALA A 473 -19.70 -10.18 14.77
CA ALA A 473 -20.51 -9.37 15.68
C ALA A 473 -20.23 -7.88 15.55
N ALA A 474 -18.95 -7.49 15.41
CA ALA A 474 -18.55 -6.09 15.23
C ALA A 474 -19.07 -5.50 13.90
N ARG A 475 -19.01 -6.28 12.81
CA ARG A 475 -19.57 -5.87 11.52
C ARG A 475 -21.11 -5.74 11.58
N ALA A 476 -21.78 -6.65 12.26
CA ALA A 476 -23.22 -6.56 12.49
C ALA A 476 -23.59 -5.34 13.35
N GLU A 477 -22.79 -5.01 14.36
CA GLU A 477 -22.98 -3.83 15.21
C GLU A 477 -22.89 -2.53 14.40
N VAL A 478 -21.97 -2.42 13.43
CA VAL A 478 -21.87 -1.25 12.55
C VAL A 478 -23.15 -1.05 11.75
N ILE A 479 -23.71 -2.13 11.20
CA ILE A 479 -24.98 -2.12 10.46
C ILE A 479 -26.12 -1.66 11.39
N GLU A 480 -26.21 -2.24 12.60
CA GLU A 480 -27.24 -1.88 13.58
C GLU A 480 -27.15 -0.41 13.99
N LYS A 481 -25.94 0.09 14.25
CA LYS A 481 -25.72 1.50 14.59
C LYS A 481 -26.10 2.46 13.47
N GLY A 482 -25.91 2.07 12.22
CA GLY A 482 -26.29 2.86 11.06
C GLY A 482 -27.79 2.87 10.76
N ALA A 483 -28.55 1.87 11.25
CA ALA A 483 -29.97 1.69 10.93
C ALA A 483 -30.90 2.65 11.67
N SER A 484 -30.48 3.28 12.78
CA SER A 484 -31.32 4.20 13.56
C SER A 484 -30.48 5.24 14.28
N TYR A 485 -30.93 6.48 14.25
CA TYR A 485 -30.26 7.59 14.94
C TYR A 485 -30.30 7.43 16.46
N ARG A 486 -29.15 7.62 17.09
CA ARG A 486 -28.98 7.62 18.56
C ARG A 486 -28.04 8.74 18.98
N GLU A 487 -28.44 9.52 19.98
CA GLU A 487 -27.62 10.65 20.47
C GLU A 487 -26.33 10.21 21.17
N ASP A 488 -26.28 8.98 21.66
CA ASP A 488 -25.13 8.40 22.35
C ASP A 488 -24.19 7.62 21.42
N ASP A 489 -24.56 7.40 20.15
CA ASP A 489 -23.69 6.80 19.14
C ASP A 489 -22.93 7.89 18.36
N VAL A 490 -21.61 7.82 18.42
CA VAL A 490 -20.74 8.85 17.84
C VAL A 490 -19.72 8.28 16.86
N VAL A 491 -19.40 9.08 15.86
CA VAL A 491 -18.23 8.94 15.01
C VAL A 491 -17.11 9.76 15.64
N VAL A 492 -15.96 9.12 15.91
CA VAL A 492 -14.78 9.78 16.44
C VAL A 492 -14.00 10.41 15.29
N LEU A 493 -13.88 11.73 15.31
CA LEU A 493 -13.24 12.53 14.27
C LEU A 493 -11.76 12.79 14.57
N HIS A 494 -11.42 12.93 15.85
CA HIS A 494 -10.04 13.07 16.33
C HIS A 494 -9.86 12.33 17.65
N GLN A 495 -8.78 11.57 17.76
CA GLN A 495 -8.40 10.84 18.98
C GLN A 495 -6.90 10.96 19.25
N THR A 496 -6.49 10.77 20.49
CA THR A 496 -5.09 10.83 20.92
C THR A 496 -4.78 9.74 21.93
N ALA A 497 -3.50 9.52 22.20
CA ALA A 497 -3.05 8.60 23.23
C ALA A 497 -3.10 9.25 24.63
N SER A 498 -3.63 8.53 25.62
CA SER A 498 -3.60 8.97 27.03
C SER A 498 -2.22 8.85 27.67
N GLY A 499 -1.26 8.19 27.00
CA GLY A 499 0.05 7.87 27.55
C GLY A 499 0.04 6.70 28.57
N LYS A 500 -1.07 5.99 28.70
CA LYS A 500 -1.14 4.81 29.57
C LYS A 500 -0.45 3.62 28.92
N THR A 501 0.08 2.73 29.72
CA THR A 501 0.67 1.47 29.27
C THR A 501 -0.42 0.52 28.76
N MET A 502 -0.29 0.01 27.56
CA MET A 502 -1.21 -0.99 26.97
C MET A 502 -1.05 -2.37 27.57
N SER A 503 0.20 -2.78 27.73
CA SER A 503 0.58 -4.08 28.28
C SER A 503 1.51 -3.89 29.46
N PRO A 504 1.47 -4.74 30.50
CA PRO A 504 2.42 -4.69 31.60
C PRO A 504 3.83 -5.14 31.19
N ARG A 505 4.10 -5.38 29.92
CA ARG A 505 5.42 -5.80 29.46
C ARG A 505 6.42 -4.66 29.42
N GLU A 506 7.57 -4.91 30.02
CA GLU A 506 8.76 -4.14 29.74
C GLU A 506 9.41 -4.65 28.46
N LEU A 507 9.64 -3.74 27.54
CA LEU A 507 10.35 -3.99 26.29
C LEU A 507 11.81 -3.57 26.46
N THR A 508 12.73 -4.27 25.80
CA THR A 508 14.13 -3.89 25.78
C THR A 508 14.47 -3.14 24.51
N ARG A 509 14.95 -1.92 24.63
CA ARG A 509 15.56 -1.17 23.54
C ARG A 509 17.07 -1.35 23.54
N TYR A 510 17.61 -1.52 22.34
CA TYR A 510 19.05 -1.69 22.10
C TYR A 510 19.60 -0.44 21.41
N GLN A 511 20.83 -0.09 21.76
CA GLN A 511 21.64 0.93 21.08
C GLN A 511 23.06 0.41 20.94
N PHE A 512 23.70 0.64 19.79
CA PHE A 512 25.08 0.27 19.54
C PHE A 512 25.89 1.52 19.32
N SER A 513 27.06 1.63 19.97
CA SER A 513 28.02 2.69 19.68
C SER A 513 28.54 2.55 18.24
N LEU A 514 28.90 3.66 17.61
CA LEU A 514 29.36 3.66 16.20
C LEU A 514 30.65 2.85 16.00
N ASP A 515 31.49 2.74 17.01
CA ASP A 515 32.69 1.90 16.98
C ASP A 515 32.40 0.39 17.10
N GLY A 516 31.10 0.01 17.29
CA GLY A 516 30.68 -1.37 17.42
C GLY A 516 31.04 -2.07 18.73
N VAL A 517 31.74 -1.38 19.65
CA VAL A 517 32.27 -1.97 20.90
C VAL A 517 31.26 -1.87 22.04
N GLY A 518 30.44 -0.85 22.04
CA GLY A 518 29.48 -0.58 23.12
C GLY A 518 28.03 -0.95 22.75
N GLU A 519 27.38 -1.78 23.56
CA GLU A 519 25.92 -2.02 23.51
C GLU A 519 25.30 -1.45 24.79
N THR A 520 24.22 -0.69 24.63
CA THR A 520 23.39 -0.25 25.75
C THR A 520 22.00 -0.85 25.62
N LYS A 521 21.37 -1.11 26.78
CA LYS A 521 20.01 -1.64 26.88
C LYS A 521 19.20 -0.77 27.83
N THR A 522 18.04 -0.34 27.40
CA THR A 522 17.10 0.39 28.24
C THR A 522 15.77 -0.33 28.29
N SER A 523 15.12 -0.34 29.45
CA SER A 523 13.73 -0.81 29.55
C SER A 523 12.78 0.30 29.15
N ALA A 524 11.77 -0.05 28.36
CA ALA A 524 10.67 0.82 27.99
C ALA A 524 9.35 0.07 28.20
N ALA A 525 8.32 0.76 28.64
CA ALA A 525 6.97 0.20 28.70
C ALA A 525 6.27 0.36 27.34
N ALA A 526 5.47 -0.62 26.96
CA ALA A 526 4.56 -0.46 25.82
C ALA A 526 3.56 0.67 26.11
N LEU A 527 3.40 1.59 25.17
CA LEU A 527 2.49 2.74 25.33
C LEU A 527 1.10 2.42 24.81
N SER A 528 0.09 3.05 25.40
CA SER A 528 -1.28 2.93 24.90
C SER A 528 -1.39 3.53 23.50
N MET A 529 -2.22 2.89 22.71
CA MET A 529 -2.68 3.40 21.43
C MET A 529 -3.77 4.44 21.69
N ASN A 530 -3.93 5.39 20.81
CA ASN A 530 -4.89 6.48 20.81
C ASN A 530 -6.27 6.14 21.43
N ASP A 531 -6.37 6.16 22.75
CA ASP A 531 -7.49 5.68 23.55
C ASP A 531 -8.39 6.82 24.09
N THR A 532 -8.13 8.05 23.68
CA THR A 532 -8.82 9.23 24.19
C THR A 532 -9.49 10.00 23.05
N VAL A 533 -10.82 10.10 23.10
CA VAL A 533 -11.59 10.94 22.19
C VAL A 533 -11.27 12.40 22.44
N VAL A 534 -10.83 13.10 21.41
CA VAL A 534 -10.63 14.56 21.41
C VAL A 534 -11.84 15.24 20.82
N ARG A 535 -12.36 14.73 19.70
CA ARG A 535 -13.54 15.28 19.03
C ARG A 535 -14.36 14.17 18.39
N SER A 536 -15.68 14.29 18.48
CA SER A 536 -16.63 13.34 17.90
C SER A 536 -17.90 14.06 17.47
N ARG A 537 -18.71 13.38 16.66
CA ARG A 537 -20.03 13.83 16.23
C ARG A 537 -20.99 12.65 16.25
N THR A 538 -22.27 12.88 16.56
CA THR A 538 -23.31 11.83 16.50
C THR A 538 -23.36 11.21 15.10
N ARG A 539 -23.52 9.88 15.01
CA ARG A 539 -23.63 9.17 13.74
C ARG A 539 -24.96 9.50 13.06
N PRO A 540 -25.00 9.89 11.77
CA PRO A 540 -26.26 10.01 11.04
C PRO A 540 -26.74 8.61 10.60
N THR A 541 -27.99 8.52 10.14
CA THR A 541 -28.51 7.31 9.47
C THR A 541 -28.21 7.33 7.96
N ALA A 542 -27.97 8.50 7.38
CA ALA A 542 -27.41 8.66 6.02
C ALA A 542 -26.69 9.97 5.83
N TYR A 543 -25.75 9.98 4.89
CA TYR A 543 -25.25 11.20 4.25
C TYR A 543 -26.00 11.45 2.95
N VAL A 544 -26.18 12.74 2.59
CA VAL A 544 -26.83 13.13 1.34
C VAL A 544 -25.94 14.16 0.63
N ILE A 545 -25.69 13.92 -0.66
CA ILE A 545 -24.82 14.76 -1.48
C ILE A 545 -25.53 15.12 -2.79
N PRO A 546 -25.64 16.42 -3.17
CA PRO A 546 -26.32 16.85 -4.40
C PRO A 546 -25.61 16.34 -5.66
N LYS A 547 -26.35 16.15 -6.73
CA LYS A 547 -25.80 15.70 -8.02
C LYS A 547 -25.08 16.78 -8.82
N ASP A 548 -25.28 18.04 -8.50
CA ASP A 548 -24.78 19.20 -9.23
C ASP A 548 -23.50 19.82 -8.66
N ILE A 549 -22.74 19.04 -7.88
CA ILE A 549 -21.48 19.49 -7.30
C ILE A 549 -20.27 19.07 -8.15
N PRO A 550 -19.18 19.85 -8.14
CA PRO A 550 -17.96 19.48 -8.82
C PRO A 550 -17.32 18.21 -8.19
N ASN A 551 -16.61 17.42 -8.99
CA ASN A 551 -15.87 16.21 -8.54
C ASN A 551 -16.73 15.14 -7.83
N LEU A 552 -18.05 15.17 -8.00
CA LEU A 552 -18.94 14.15 -7.46
C LEU A 552 -18.54 12.74 -7.95
N ASP A 553 -18.14 12.61 -9.22
CA ASP A 553 -17.67 11.36 -9.82
C ASP A 553 -16.51 10.73 -9.02
N LYS A 554 -15.62 11.56 -8.44
CA LYS A 554 -14.51 11.08 -7.59
C LYS A 554 -15.02 10.51 -6.26
N ILE A 555 -15.98 11.16 -5.65
CA ILE A 555 -16.58 10.67 -4.39
C ILE A 555 -17.33 9.36 -4.63
N LEU A 556 -18.10 9.28 -5.71
CA LEU A 556 -18.80 8.05 -6.07
C LEU A 556 -17.82 6.91 -6.41
N TYR A 557 -16.74 7.20 -7.11
CA TYR A 557 -15.66 6.24 -7.36
C TYR A 557 -15.05 5.70 -6.05
N ILE A 558 -14.82 6.57 -5.06
CA ILE A 558 -14.32 6.16 -3.75
C ILE A 558 -15.34 5.27 -3.04
N LEU A 559 -16.60 5.69 -2.98
CA LEU A 559 -17.68 4.93 -2.34
C LEU A 559 -17.86 3.55 -2.99
N ASP A 560 -17.85 3.46 -4.32
CA ASP A 560 -17.91 2.19 -5.06
C ASP A 560 -16.77 1.25 -4.66
N ASN A 561 -15.52 1.77 -4.58
CA ASN A 561 -14.36 0.98 -4.22
C ASN A 561 -14.29 0.64 -2.72
N GLN A 562 -14.92 1.43 -1.88
CA GLN A 562 -15.15 1.12 -0.46
C GLN A 562 -16.30 0.12 -0.25
N GLY A 563 -17.07 -0.22 -1.28
CA GLY A 563 -18.22 -1.09 -1.19
C GLY A 563 -19.42 -0.44 -0.50
N ALA A 564 -19.51 0.88 -0.57
CA ALA A 564 -20.66 1.61 -0.09
C ALA A 564 -21.85 1.47 -1.06
N GLU A 565 -22.99 1.09 -0.53
CA GLU A 565 -24.25 1.15 -1.25
C GLU A 565 -24.84 2.56 -1.11
N TYR A 566 -25.38 3.09 -2.20
CA TYR A 566 -26.10 4.36 -2.19
C TYR A 566 -27.19 4.34 -3.28
N TYR A 567 -28.18 5.22 -3.15
CA TYR A 567 -29.27 5.34 -4.10
C TYR A 567 -29.56 6.81 -4.44
N GLU A 568 -30.36 7.02 -5.47
CA GLU A 568 -30.64 8.34 -6.01
C GLU A 568 -31.95 8.90 -5.52
N LEU A 569 -31.98 10.19 -5.19
CA LEU A 569 -33.19 11.01 -5.11
C LEU A 569 -33.42 11.64 -6.48
N ALA A 570 -34.68 11.60 -6.93
CA ALA A 570 -35.09 12.21 -8.18
C ALA A 570 -34.90 13.74 -8.19
N PRO A 571 -34.76 14.38 -9.35
CA PRO A 571 -34.82 15.83 -9.46
C PRO A 571 -36.06 16.45 -8.80
N SER A 572 -35.89 17.59 -8.14
CA SER A 572 -36.92 18.30 -7.38
C SER A 572 -37.46 17.55 -6.15
N SER A 573 -36.80 16.49 -5.70
CA SER A 573 -37.08 15.83 -4.42
C SER A 573 -36.73 16.74 -3.25
N SER A 574 -37.49 16.64 -2.16
CA SER A 574 -37.24 17.37 -0.91
C SER A 574 -37.08 16.42 0.26
N ALA A 575 -36.22 16.75 1.21
CA ALA A 575 -35.95 15.98 2.41
C ALA A 575 -35.67 16.89 3.61
N GLU A 576 -35.97 16.40 4.82
CA GLU A 576 -35.64 17.06 6.08
C GLU A 576 -34.22 16.70 6.48
N LEU A 577 -33.26 17.62 6.36
CA LEU A 577 -31.83 17.40 6.50
C LEU A 577 -31.13 18.48 7.30
N ALA A 578 -30.05 18.12 7.99
CA ALA A 578 -29.11 19.05 8.59
C ALA A 578 -27.93 19.26 7.62
N GLN A 579 -27.64 20.52 7.30
CA GLN A 579 -26.55 20.91 6.40
C GLN A 579 -25.28 21.20 7.17
N TYR A 580 -24.14 20.73 6.65
CA TYR A 580 -22.83 21.10 7.18
C TYR A 580 -22.42 22.52 6.75
N PHE A 581 -21.69 23.20 7.63
CA PHE A 581 -21.09 24.49 7.32
C PHE A 581 -19.72 24.65 8.00
N TYR A 582 -18.88 25.54 7.46
CA TYR A 582 -17.62 25.93 8.10
C TYR A 582 -17.92 26.68 9.40
N GLU A 583 -17.40 26.23 10.52
CA GLU A 583 -17.61 26.82 11.83
C GLU A 583 -16.41 27.66 12.26
N ASP A 584 -15.22 27.05 12.36
CA ASP A 584 -13.99 27.74 12.82
C ASP A 584 -12.75 26.95 12.38
N ALA A 585 -11.57 27.58 12.44
CA ALA A 585 -10.29 26.89 12.32
C ALA A 585 -10.09 25.92 13.50
N TYR A 586 -9.54 24.75 13.22
CA TYR A 586 -9.26 23.75 14.24
C TYR A 586 -7.77 23.72 14.59
N THR A 587 -7.47 24.05 15.86
CA THR A 587 -6.10 24.03 16.39
C THR A 587 -6.00 23.04 17.54
N TYR A 588 -4.98 22.19 17.50
CA TYR A 588 -4.68 21.25 18.56
C TYR A 588 -3.16 21.23 18.85
N ASN A 589 -2.80 21.37 20.14
CA ASN A 589 -1.38 21.48 20.57
C ASN A 589 -0.60 22.57 19.79
N GLU A 590 -1.19 23.75 19.66
CA GLU A 590 -0.61 24.92 18.97
C GLU A 590 -0.37 24.74 17.46
N ARG A 591 -0.86 23.65 16.87
CA ARG A 591 -0.83 23.38 15.43
C ARG A 591 -2.24 23.50 14.86
N GLU A 592 -2.36 24.22 13.76
CA GLU A 592 -3.57 24.20 12.96
C GLU A 592 -3.64 22.85 12.22
N LEU A 593 -4.74 22.13 12.42
CA LEU A 593 -4.99 20.81 11.84
C LEU A 593 -6.14 20.81 10.83
N GLY A 594 -6.65 21.99 10.46
CA GLY A 594 -7.77 22.13 9.55
C GLY A 594 -8.88 23.03 10.13
N PHE A 595 -10.12 22.58 10.06
CA PHE A 595 -11.29 23.32 10.53
C PHE A 595 -12.24 22.43 11.33
N THR A 596 -13.24 23.07 11.96
CA THR A 596 -14.42 22.41 12.51
C THR A 596 -15.64 22.70 11.64
N ALA A 597 -16.46 21.67 11.40
CA ALA A 597 -17.74 21.84 10.74
C ALA A 597 -18.88 21.84 11.75
N GLY A 598 -19.76 22.85 11.66
CA GLY A 598 -21.03 22.93 12.36
C GLY A 598 -22.17 22.31 11.55
N LEU A 599 -23.34 22.18 12.19
CA LEU A 599 -24.58 21.70 11.58
C LEU A 599 -25.65 22.77 11.70
N ARG A 600 -26.33 23.05 10.59
CA ARG A 600 -27.58 23.83 10.61
C ARG A 600 -28.69 23.00 11.27
N ASP A 601 -29.72 23.69 11.78
CA ASP A 601 -30.94 23.01 12.20
C ASP A 601 -31.54 22.21 11.02
N VAL A 602 -32.23 21.13 11.33
CA VAL A 602 -32.94 20.35 10.32
C VAL A 602 -33.95 21.22 9.58
N GLN A 603 -33.89 21.19 8.28
CA GLN A 603 -34.77 21.98 7.41
C GLN A 603 -35.12 21.20 6.13
N THR A 604 -36.22 21.59 5.50
CA THR A 604 -36.56 21.04 4.18
C THR A 604 -35.57 21.54 3.13
N VAL A 605 -34.83 20.60 2.52
CA VAL A 605 -33.88 20.87 1.43
C VAL A 605 -34.45 20.28 0.14
N THR A 606 -34.47 21.06 -0.94
CA THR A 606 -34.93 20.62 -2.26
C THR A 606 -33.72 20.50 -3.19
N PHE A 607 -33.60 19.37 -3.86
CA PHE A 607 -32.52 19.05 -4.79
C PHE A 607 -33.02 19.17 -6.23
N GLU A 608 -32.73 20.28 -6.90
CA GLU A 608 -33.22 20.55 -8.27
C GLU A 608 -32.72 19.50 -9.28
N GLN A 609 -31.50 19.01 -9.14
CA GLN A 609 -30.89 17.99 -10.00
C GLN A 609 -30.94 16.57 -9.37
N GLY A 610 -31.55 16.45 -8.19
CA GLY A 610 -31.49 15.24 -7.38
C GLY A 610 -30.24 15.16 -6.51
N ALA A 611 -30.15 14.09 -5.75
CA ALA A 611 -29.04 13.83 -4.82
C ALA A 611 -28.73 12.34 -4.75
N TYR A 612 -27.58 11.99 -4.13
CA TYR A 612 -27.27 10.64 -3.70
C TYR A 612 -27.46 10.54 -2.18
N VAL A 613 -28.07 9.46 -1.74
CA VAL A 613 -28.23 9.09 -0.34
C VAL A 613 -27.34 7.91 -0.05
N ILE A 614 -26.47 8.04 0.94
CA ILE A 614 -25.51 7.02 1.38
C ILE A 614 -25.94 6.55 2.77
N PRO A 615 -26.68 5.44 2.90
CA PRO A 615 -27.11 4.90 4.18
C PRO A 615 -25.93 4.41 5.01
N MET A 616 -26.07 4.47 6.33
CA MET A 616 -25.01 4.06 7.26
C MET A 616 -25.14 2.60 7.75
N ASP A 617 -26.28 1.94 7.51
CA ASP A 617 -26.59 0.58 7.92
C ASP A 617 -25.94 -0.48 7.01
N GLN A 618 -24.65 -0.38 6.83
CA GLN A 618 -23.83 -1.28 5.99
C GLN A 618 -22.45 -1.52 6.62
N VAL A 619 -21.79 -2.61 6.21
CA VAL A 619 -20.49 -3.02 6.77
C VAL A 619 -19.45 -1.92 6.62
N ALA A 620 -19.50 -1.16 5.53
CA ALA A 620 -18.61 -0.01 5.25
C ALA A 620 -18.95 1.24 6.09
N GLY A 621 -19.92 1.22 7.00
CA GLY A 621 -20.44 2.40 7.70
C GLY A 621 -19.36 3.25 8.39
N ASN A 622 -18.34 2.64 9.01
CA ASN A 622 -17.26 3.42 9.62
C ASN A 622 -16.35 4.08 8.57
N VAL A 623 -16.07 3.40 7.45
CA VAL A 623 -15.27 3.96 6.35
C VAL A 623 -16.04 5.09 5.67
N ILE A 624 -17.34 4.90 5.43
CA ILE A 624 -18.22 5.93 4.90
C ILE A 624 -18.19 7.16 5.80
N ALA A 625 -18.29 7.00 7.12
CA ALA A 625 -18.21 8.12 8.05
C ALA A 625 -16.89 8.88 7.92
N MET A 626 -15.75 8.17 7.85
CA MET A 626 -14.43 8.81 7.69
C MET A 626 -14.25 9.46 6.31
N THR A 627 -14.98 9.02 5.29
CA THR A 627 -14.98 9.61 3.95
C THR A 627 -15.86 10.85 3.89
N MET A 628 -17.05 10.80 4.51
CA MET A 628 -18.12 11.80 4.37
C MET A 628 -18.14 12.87 5.47
N GLU A 629 -17.47 12.66 6.61
CA GLU A 629 -17.33 13.72 7.60
C GLU A 629 -16.35 14.79 7.07
N PRO A 630 -16.77 16.08 6.97
CA PRO A 630 -15.98 17.10 6.28
C PRO A 630 -14.72 17.51 7.02
N ASP A 631 -14.69 17.33 8.33
CA ASP A 631 -13.67 17.83 9.23
C ASP A 631 -12.97 16.72 10.02
N VAL A 632 -12.76 15.57 9.38
CA VAL A 632 -11.90 14.50 9.93
C VAL A 632 -10.46 15.02 10.02
N ASN A 633 -9.91 15.00 11.22
CA ASN A 633 -8.54 15.45 11.46
C ASN A 633 -7.71 14.32 12.06
N ASP A 634 -6.45 14.29 11.71
CA ASP A 634 -5.46 13.46 12.39
C ASP A 634 -4.33 14.32 12.98
N SER A 635 -3.51 13.71 13.83
CA SER A 635 -2.37 14.40 14.45
C SER A 635 -1.27 14.80 13.46
N ASN A 636 -1.33 14.33 12.22
CA ASN A 636 -0.37 14.61 11.16
C ASN A 636 -0.83 15.73 10.21
N GLY A 637 -2.11 16.17 10.31
CA GLY A 637 -2.68 17.25 9.51
C GLY A 637 -2.98 16.84 8.07
N TYR A 638 -3.35 15.58 7.82
CA TYR A 638 -3.85 15.16 6.52
C TYR A 638 -5.29 15.61 6.32
N ASP A 639 -5.56 16.20 5.17
CA ASP A 639 -6.90 16.61 4.77
C ASP A 639 -7.83 15.41 4.60
N GLY A 640 -9.07 15.57 5.06
CA GLY A 640 -10.15 14.61 4.79
C GLY A 640 -10.46 14.50 3.28
N THR A 641 -11.08 13.39 2.88
CA THR A 641 -11.36 13.07 1.47
C THR A 641 -12.11 14.18 0.75
N LEU A 642 -13.14 14.74 1.38
CA LEU A 642 -13.96 15.82 0.77
C LEU A 642 -13.16 17.09 0.53
N VAL A 643 -12.20 17.40 1.40
CA VAL A 643 -11.28 18.55 1.23
C VAL A 643 -10.32 18.29 0.09
N GLN A 644 -9.72 17.09 0.02
CA GLN A 644 -8.76 16.73 -1.02
C GLN A 644 -9.34 16.81 -2.44
N TYR A 645 -10.66 16.64 -2.58
CA TYR A 645 -11.38 16.76 -3.84
C TYR A 645 -12.12 18.08 -4.03
N GLY A 646 -11.95 19.03 -3.09
CA GLY A 646 -12.54 20.37 -3.18
C GLY A 646 -14.07 20.43 -3.09
N ILE A 647 -14.69 19.38 -2.52
CA ILE A 647 -16.14 19.39 -2.20
C ILE A 647 -16.37 20.31 -1.00
N VAL A 648 -15.45 20.30 -0.06
CA VAL A 648 -15.41 21.13 1.12
C VAL A 648 -14.13 21.96 1.08
N THR A 649 -14.18 23.22 1.42
CA THR A 649 -13.04 24.14 1.39
C THR A 649 -12.87 24.88 2.72
N TYR A 650 -11.64 25.32 2.99
CA TYR A 650 -11.31 26.19 4.13
C TYR A 650 -11.76 27.67 3.92
N ASP A 651 -12.52 27.96 2.87
CA ASP A 651 -12.94 29.31 2.56
C ASP A 651 -14.04 29.77 3.54
N GLU A 652 -13.70 30.64 4.47
CA GLU A 652 -14.62 31.25 5.43
C GLU A 652 -15.76 31.99 4.76
N THR A 653 -15.67 32.35 3.47
CA THR A 653 -16.72 33.02 2.71
C THR A 653 -17.76 32.05 2.14
N ALA A 654 -17.39 30.79 1.92
CA ALA A 654 -18.28 29.71 1.48
C ALA A 654 -18.75 28.89 2.69
N LYS A 655 -19.59 29.49 3.53
CA LYS A 655 -19.94 28.94 4.84
C LYS A 655 -20.72 27.64 4.81
N ASP A 656 -21.57 27.39 3.82
CA ASP A 656 -22.40 26.21 3.75
C ASP A 656 -21.79 25.20 2.77
N PHE A 657 -21.61 23.96 3.22
CA PHE A 657 -21.08 22.88 2.39
C PHE A 657 -22.21 22.19 1.63
N PRO A 658 -21.98 21.67 0.42
CA PRO A 658 -22.94 20.88 -0.34
C PRO A 658 -22.99 19.44 0.20
N LEU A 659 -23.16 19.30 1.49
CA LEU A 659 -23.16 18.04 2.22
C LEU A 659 -24.20 18.10 3.32
N TYR A 660 -25.00 17.06 3.41
CA TYR A 660 -26.11 16.97 4.33
C TYR A 660 -26.09 15.66 5.08
N ARG A 661 -26.75 15.64 6.25
CA ARG A 661 -26.97 14.42 7.01
C ARG A 661 -28.45 14.24 7.33
N TYR A 662 -28.88 13.00 7.27
CA TYR A 662 -30.19 12.56 7.69
C TYR A 662 -30.10 11.88 9.07
N ILE A 663 -30.97 12.25 9.99
CA ILE A 663 -31.02 11.76 11.38
C ILE A 663 -32.37 11.13 11.75
N GLY A 664 -33.17 10.76 10.74
CA GLY A 664 -34.44 10.05 10.92
C GLY A 664 -34.27 8.54 10.98
N ASP A 665 -35.40 7.84 10.97
CA ASP A 665 -35.44 6.38 10.81
C ASP A 665 -34.94 5.96 9.42
N ASP A 666 -35.06 4.68 9.07
CA ASP A 666 -34.53 4.11 7.82
C ASP A 666 -34.67 5.07 6.61
N PRO A 667 -33.54 5.55 6.06
CA PRO A 667 -33.55 6.50 4.96
C PRO A 667 -34.14 5.90 3.67
N ARG A 668 -34.07 4.59 3.48
CA ARG A 668 -34.60 3.90 2.28
C ARG A 668 -36.13 3.96 2.22
N THR A 669 -36.80 4.04 3.35
CA THR A 669 -38.27 4.16 3.40
C THR A 669 -38.75 5.60 3.42
N THR A 670 -37.95 6.52 3.96
CA THR A 670 -38.34 7.94 4.16
C THR A 670 -37.88 8.85 3.02
N LEU A 671 -36.69 8.57 2.44
CA LEU A 671 -36.08 9.37 1.39
C LEU A 671 -36.22 8.72 0.00
N VAL A 672 -37.21 7.89 -0.21
CA VAL A 672 -37.46 7.26 -1.53
C VAL A 672 -38.00 8.32 -2.49
N SER A 673 -37.50 8.30 -3.73
CA SER A 673 -38.15 8.99 -4.84
C SER A 673 -39.57 8.45 -5.00
N THR A 674 -40.59 9.23 -4.63
CA THR A 674 -41.95 8.95 -5.09
C THR A 674 -41.96 9.27 -6.58
N GLU A 675 -41.84 8.24 -7.43
CA GLU A 675 -42.27 8.42 -8.84
C GLU A 675 -43.68 8.99 -8.82
N PRO A 676 -43.99 9.98 -9.68
CA PRO A 676 -45.36 10.45 -9.77
C PRO A 676 -46.24 9.25 -10.17
N ASP A 677 -47.22 8.96 -9.35
CA ASP A 677 -48.22 7.93 -9.54
C ASP A 677 -48.87 8.10 -10.93
N THR A 678 -48.33 7.40 -11.93
CA THR A 678 -48.99 7.24 -13.21
C THR A 678 -50.09 6.19 -12.97
N THR A 679 -51.23 6.65 -12.46
CA THR A 679 -52.46 5.88 -12.49
C THR A 679 -52.76 5.56 -13.93
N GLU A 680 -52.45 4.32 -14.35
CA GLU A 680 -53.06 3.76 -15.56
C GLU A 680 -54.58 3.75 -15.42
N PRO A 681 -55.32 4.15 -16.46
CA PRO A 681 -56.77 4.07 -16.39
C PRO A 681 -57.21 2.62 -16.44
N ASP A 682 -58.06 2.27 -15.47
CA ASP A 682 -58.78 1.02 -15.30
C ASP A 682 -59.39 0.54 -16.65
N THR A 683 -58.82 -0.49 -17.26
CA THR A 683 -59.45 -1.23 -18.35
C THR A 683 -59.92 -2.54 -17.82
N THR A 684 -61.21 -2.60 -17.60
CA THR A 684 -62.00 -3.79 -17.32
C THR A 684 -61.74 -4.94 -18.31
N GLU A 685 -61.34 -6.09 -17.80
CA GLU A 685 -61.28 -7.35 -18.54
C GLU A 685 -62.67 -7.82 -19.00
N PRO A 686 -62.77 -8.51 -20.13
CA PRO A 686 -63.84 -9.47 -20.34
C PRO A 686 -63.31 -10.90 -20.22
N ASP A 687 -64.03 -11.62 -19.40
CA ASP A 687 -64.04 -13.04 -19.12
C ASP A 687 -64.10 -13.91 -20.38
N THR A 688 -63.22 -14.91 -20.57
CA THR A 688 -63.51 -16.14 -21.37
C THR A 688 -62.59 -17.31 -20.97
N THR A 689 -63.21 -18.23 -20.33
CA THR A 689 -63.18 -19.72 -20.31
C THR A 689 -62.07 -20.47 -21.07
N GLU A 690 -61.44 -21.40 -20.33
CA GLU A 690 -60.66 -22.55 -20.83
C GLU A 690 -61.48 -23.53 -21.72
N PRO A 691 -60.79 -24.33 -22.56
CA PRO A 691 -60.76 -25.76 -22.26
C PRO A 691 -59.48 -26.53 -22.67
N ASP A 692 -59.09 -27.36 -21.75
CA ASP A 692 -58.79 -28.81 -21.74
C ASP A 692 -57.82 -29.45 -22.77
N THR A 693 -56.78 -30.07 -22.18
CA THR A 693 -56.07 -31.35 -22.45
C THR A 693 -55.77 -31.84 -23.85
N THR A 694 -54.50 -32.18 -24.13
CA THR A 694 -54.05 -33.59 -24.29
C THR A 694 -52.58 -33.66 -24.71
N GLU A 695 -51.76 -34.45 -24.00
CA GLU A 695 -50.54 -35.10 -24.52
C GLU A 695 -50.96 -36.28 -25.44
N PRO A 696 -50.12 -36.84 -26.33
CA PRO A 696 -48.94 -37.61 -25.99
C PRO A 696 -47.82 -37.78 -27.05
N ASP A 697 -46.71 -38.19 -26.62
CA ASP A 697 -45.93 -39.40 -27.01
C ASP A 697 -44.65 -39.25 -27.79
N THR A 698 -43.67 -39.90 -27.25
CA THR A 698 -42.33 -40.29 -27.58
C THR A 698 -42.01 -40.72 -29.02
N THR A 699 -40.80 -40.43 -29.50
CA THR A 699 -39.83 -41.45 -30.02
C THR A 699 -38.49 -40.83 -30.41
N GLU A 700 -37.38 -41.32 -29.85
CA GLU A 700 -36.05 -41.39 -30.47
C GLU A 700 -36.00 -42.62 -31.41
N PRO A 701 -34.93 -42.93 -32.17
CA PRO A 701 -33.58 -42.35 -32.37
C PRO A 701 -33.10 -42.31 -33.86
N ASP A 702 -32.00 -41.78 -34.22
CA ASP A 702 -30.83 -42.53 -34.73
C ASP A 702 -29.67 -41.64 -35.27
N THR A 703 -28.47 -42.16 -35.03
CA THR A 703 -27.14 -41.69 -35.37
C THR A 703 -26.85 -41.67 -36.87
N THR A 704 -26.01 -40.67 -37.34
CA THR A 704 -24.84 -40.88 -38.23
C THR A 704 -24.06 -39.60 -38.47
N GLU A 705 -22.73 -39.63 -38.22
CA GLU A 705 -21.68 -38.74 -38.80
C GLU A 705 -21.22 -39.31 -40.15
N PRO A 706 -20.21 -38.69 -40.86
CA PRO A 706 -19.89 -37.29 -41.10
C PRO A 706 -19.73 -36.97 -42.63
N ASP A 707 -19.65 -35.72 -43.04
CA ASP A 707 -18.71 -35.37 -44.11
C ASP A 707 -18.42 -33.85 -44.25
N THR A 708 -17.21 -33.57 -44.60
CA THR A 708 -16.53 -32.28 -44.79
C THR A 708 -16.98 -31.54 -46.06
N THR A 709 -17.19 -30.23 -46.02
CA THR A 709 -16.75 -29.24 -47.03
C THR A 709 -17.07 -27.78 -46.61
N GLU A 710 -16.07 -26.92 -46.71
CA GLU A 710 -16.13 -25.43 -46.67
C GLU A 710 -16.62 -24.88 -48.05
N PRO A 711 -16.75 -23.51 -48.19
CA PRO A 711 -17.60 -22.56 -47.50
C PRO A 711 -18.59 -21.86 -48.41
N ASP A 712 -19.66 -21.30 -47.92
CA ASP A 712 -20.32 -20.19 -48.60
C ASP A 712 -21.05 -19.23 -47.64
N THR A 713 -20.93 -17.96 -47.96
CA THR A 713 -21.42 -16.77 -47.31
C THR A 713 -22.94 -16.69 -47.29
N THR A 714 -23.55 -16.52 -46.11
CA THR A 714 -24.83 -15.81 -45.97
C THR A 714 -25.02 -15.25 -44.53
N GLU A 715 -25.65 -14.10 -44.47
CA GLU A 715 -25.92 -13.17 -43.38
C GLU A 715 -26.52 -13.78 -42.09
N PRO A 716 -26.36 -13.07 -40.93
CA PRO A 716 -26.74 -13.59 -39.65
C PRO A 716 -28.22 -13.41 -39.31
N ASP A 717 -28.76 -14.41 -38.62
CA ASP A 717 -30.08 -14.44 -38.05
C ASP A 717 -30.19 -13.46 -36.86
N THR A 718 -31.19 -12.59 -36.94
CA THR A 718 -31.45 -11.49 -36.00
C THR A 718 -32.38 -11.92 -34.91
N THR A 719 -31.83 -12.27 -33.72
CA THR A 719 -32.55 -12.18 -32.43
C THR A 719 -31.58 -12.00 -31.27
N LYS A 720 -30.84 -10.88 -31.25
CA LYS A 720 -30.17 -10.36 -30.08
C LYS A 720 -30.56 -8.89 -29.93
N PRO A 721 -30.83 -8.38 -28.68
CA PRO A 721 -31.12 -6.96 -28.52
C PRO A 721 -30.01 -6.14 -29.17
N ALA A 722 -30.36 -5.09 -29.87
CA ALA A 722 -29.40 -4.25 -30.60
C ALA A 722 -28.34 -3.73 -29.62
N ALA A 723 -27.07 -4.10 -29.80
CA ALA A 723 -25.95 -3.56 -29.09
C ALA A 723 -25.88 -2.05 -29.32
N GLY A 724 -25.88 -1.23 -28.29
CA GLY A 724 -25.65 0.21 -28.36
C GLY A 724 -24.20 0.48 -28.69
N THR A 725 -23.90 1.69 -29.13
CA THR A 725 -22.51 2.16 -29.28
C THR A 725 -22.33 3.45 -28.47
N TYR A 726 -21.15 3.62 -27.88
CA TYR A 726 -20.75 4.82 -27.14
C TYR A 726 -19.50 5.41 -27.76
N THR A 727 -19.46 6.73 -27.94
CA THR A 727 -18.24 7.43 -28.37
C THR A 727 -17.54 8.04 -27.17
N VAL A 728 -16.32 7.60 -26.93
CA VAL A 728 -15.47 8.03 -25.79
C VAL A 728 -15.26 9.53 -25.81
N LYS A 729 -15.48 10.19 -24.67
CA LYS A 729 -15.29 11.62 -24.44
C LYS A 729 -14.08 11.87 -23.54
N THR A 730 -13.64 13.12 -23.48
CA THR A 730 -12.55 13.53 -22.58
C THR A 730 -12.91 13.22 -21.12
N GLY A 731 -12.06 12.47 -20.43
CA GLY A 731 -12.25 12.06 -19.03
C GLY A 731 -12.99 10.73 -18.82
N ASP A 732 -13.39 10.04 -19.93
CA ASP A 732 -14.01 8.74 -19.84
C ASP A 732 -13.00 7.64 -19.51
N CYS A 733 -13.46 6.66 -18.75
CA CYS A 733 -12.88 5.32 -18.63
C CYS A 733 -13.99 4.28 -18.79
N LEU A 734 -13.63 3.02 -19.04
CA LEU A 734 -14.64 1.96 -19.24
C LEU A 734 -15.59 1.81 -18.06
N TRP A 735 -15.11 2.05 -16.85
CA TRP A 735 -15.92 2.05 -15.62
C TRP A 735 -17.01 3.13 -15.64
N ASN A 736 -16.64 4.38 -15.96
CA ASN A 736 -17.60 5.49 -16.03
C ASN A 736 -18.62 5.28 -17.13
N ILE A 737 -18.18 4.74 -18.30
CA ILE A 737 -19.07 4.41 -19.41
C ILE A 737 -20.03 3.28 -19.01
N ALA A 738 -19.54 2.22 -18.38
CA ALA A 738 -20.37 1.12 -17.90
C ALA A 738 -21.41 1.60 -16.90
N ARG A 739 -21.00 2.49 -16.00
CA ARG A 739 -21.90 3.08 -15.01
C ARG A 739 -22.99 3.91 -15.64
N SER A 740 -22.66 4.80 -16.59
CA SER A 740 -23.65 5.68 -17.23
C SER A 740 -24.59 4.92 -18.18
N GLU A 741 -24.07 3.93 -18.91
CA GLU A 741 -24.79 3.26 -19.98
C GLU A 741 -25.43 1.93 -19.56
N LEU A 742 -24.83 1.24 -18.57
CA LEU A 742 -25.26 -0.08 -18.11
C LEU A 742 -25.79 -0.08 -16.67
N GLY A 743 -25.74 1.09 -15.99
CA GLY A 743 -26.23 1.27 -14.61
C GLY A 743 -25.27 0.79 -13.52
N SER A 744 -24.12 0.19 -13.85
CA SER A 744 -23.10 -0.22 -12.90
C SER A 744 -21.70 -0.14 -13.48
N GLY A 745 -20.77 0.51 -12.77
CA GLY A 745 -19.38 0.61 -13.17
C GLY A 745 -18.70 -0.77 -13.22
N SER A 746 -19.08 -1.71 -12.37
CA SER A 746 -18.52 -3.08 -12.32
C SER A 746 -18.77 -3.87 -13.62
N ARG A 747 -19.69 -3.42 -14.48
CA ARG A 747 -19.96 -4.02 -15.81
C ARG A 747 -18.98 -3.52 -16.91
N TRP A 748 -17.92 -2.78 -16.56
CA TRP A 748 -16.93 -2.30 -17.53
C TRP A 748 -16.24 -3.43 -18.31
N GLU A 749 -16.10 -4.58 -17.68
CA GLU A 749 -15.49 -5.75 -18.31
C GLU A 749 -16.35 -6.29 -19.47
N GLU A 750 -17.67 -6.19 -19.40
CA GLU A 750 -18.57 -6.55 -20.50
C GLU A 750 -18.32 -5.65 -21.72
N ILE A 751 -18.08 -4.35 -21.52
CA ILE A 751 -17.70 -3.42 -22.60
C ILE A 751 -16.33 -3.81 -23.14
N TYR A 752 -15.36 -4.08 -22.28
CA TYR A 752 -14.02 -4.48 -22.70
C TYR A 752 -14.03 -5.76 -23.54
N GLN A 753 -14.75 -6.79 -23.12
CA GLN A 753 -14.86 -8.07 -23.84
C GLN A 753 -15.44 -7.89 -25.26
N LEU A 754 -16.42 -7.01 -25.42
CA LEU A 754 -17.02 -6.70 -26.72
C LEU A 754 -16.11 -5.88 -27.65
N ASN A 755 -15.07 -5.24 -27.09
CA ASN A 755 -14.18 -4.33 -27.81
C ASN A 755 -12.71 -4.79 -27.81
N ARG A 756 -12.41 -6.04 -27.45
CA ARG A 756 -11.04 -6.57 -27.34
C ARG A 756 -10.19 -6.41 -28.60
N ASP A 757 -10.82 -6.40 -29.77
CA ASP A 757 -10.11 -6.23 -31.04
C ASP A 757 -9.65 -4.78 -31.27
N SER A 758 -10.29 -3.82 -30.60
CA SER A 758 -10.01 -2.37 -30.69
C SER A 758 -9.40 -1.79 -29.42
N ILE A 759 -9.54 -2.48 -28.26
CA ILE A 759 -8.97 -2.09 -26.97
C ILE A 759 -7.98 -3.19 -26.55
N ARG A 760 -6.69 -2.90 -26.64
CA ARG A 760 -5.65 -3.82 -26.13
C ARG A 760 -5.47 -3.76 -24.63
N ASN A 761 -5.71 -2.60 -24.02
CA ASN A 761 -5.62 -2.34 -22.61
C ASN A 761 -6.92 -1.65 -22.13
N PRO A 762 -7.69 -2.23 -21.20
CA PRO A 762 -8.96 -1.66 -20.75
C PRO A 762 -8.82 -0.28 -20.07
N ASN A 763 -7.63 0.08 -19.62
CA ASN A 763 -7.34 1.38 -19.03
C ASN A 763 -6.93 2.44 -20.07
N GLN A 764 -6.88 2.07 -21.37
CA GLN A 764 -6.47 2.97 -22.45
C GLN A 764 -7.54 2.99 -23.53
N ILE A 765 -8.51 3.88 -23.40
CA ILE A 765 -9.48 4.22 -24.43
C ILE A 765 -9.21 5.63 -24.93
N GLN A 766 -9.41 5.87 -26.23
CA GLN A 766 -9.09 7.17 -26.85
C GLN A 766 -10.34 8.02 -27.06
N VAL A 767 -10.23 9.31 -26.82
CA VAL A 767 -11.31 10.26 -27.13
C VAL A 767 -11.70 10.16 -28.60
N GLY A 768 -12.99 9.97 -28.89
CA GLY A 768 -13.53 9.71 -30.21
C GLY A 768 -13.57 8.23 -30.61
N GLN A 769 -13.00 7.30 -29.84
CA GLN A 769 -13.15 5.87 -30.06
C GLN A 769 -14.60 5.44 -29.87
N VAL A 770 -15.11 4.62 -30.79
CA VAL A 770 -16.48 4.09 -30.71
C VAL A 770 -16.44 2.70 -30.09
N LEU A 771 -17.12 2.53 -28.98
CA LEU A 771 -17.22 1.27 -28.21
C LEU A 771 -18.59 0.63 -28.46
N VAL A 772 -18.59 -0.70 -28.57
CA VAL A 772 -19.82 -1.51 -28.60
C VAL A 772 -20.22 -1.77 -27.15
N LEU A 773 -21.45 -1.45 -26.80
CA LEU A 773 -22.00 -1.70 -25.47
C LEU A 773 -22.79 -3.00 -25.43
N PRO A 774 -22.77 -3.77 -24.33
CA PRO A 774 -23.68 -4.90 -24.14
C PRO A 774 -25.14 -4.41 -24.12
N GLY A 775 -26.07 -5.25 -24.56
CA GLY A 775 -27.50 -4.95 -24.44
C GLY A 775 -27.91 -4.75 -22.98
N LYS A 776 -28.77 -3.75 -22.73
CA LYS A 776 -29.31 -3.47 -21.40
C LYS A 776 -30.15 -4.62 -20.88
#